data_9af4b090d962db1f6b30fa0f75be42e9
#
_entry.id   9af4b090d962db1f6b30fa0f75be42e9
#
_cell.length_a   1.000
_cell.length_b   1.000
_cell.length_c   1.000
_cell.angle_alpha   90.00
_cell.angle_beta   90.00
_cell.angle_gamma   90.00
#
_symmetry.space_group_name_H-M   'P 1'
#
loop_
_entity.id
_entity.type
_entity.pdbx_description
1 polymer ?
#
loop_
_entity_poly.entity_id
_entity_poly.type
_entity_poly.pdbx_seq_one_letter_code
_entity_poly.pdbx_strand_id
1 'polypeptide(L)'
;MQCFEIELGGRKLTIEQGKMAKQANGAVLVRYGDTVVLVTATASSAPREGVDFFPLTVDYEEKMYAAGKIPGGFIKREGRPSSDAVLCARLIDRPIRPLFPDGFRNDVQIVATVLCVEQDNPPEIAAMIGASCALTVSDIPFMGPIAGVRVGYVDGAFVINPTEAQRAVSELNLTVAGSHDAVMMVEAGANELSEEVVLDAILFGHAEIRRLVEFQNDIRSACGKEKIVPAIFAVSEELESKVRAYAEERLDAATRNSDKLMRDADIAAIKAETVEHFIEEYPEAAKEISQILYKIEKGIVRHMITHEKIRPDGRALDEVRPVSCEVGILPRTHGSGLFTRGQTQVLTVTTLGSIGDEQIIDGLGPETTKHYLHHYNFPGYSVGEARPMRSPGRREIGHGALAERALFPMIPSIEDFPYTIRLVSEILESNGSSSMGSVCGSTLSLMCAGVPIKRPVSGVAMGLVRDGDDYSILTDIQGMEDALGDMDFKVAGTTKGITAIQMDIKIAGITRDILASALAQAKQGRAFILEKMLACIDKPAAELSPYAPRVEVITIDIDKIRDVIGTGGKVVRKIIDETGVDVDIHEDGNIFITSPNIEAMDRARKMIEDIVREVEVGEVYTGRVTRFLKFGAFVELLPGKEGLCHISQLAKHRVESVEDVVKIGDQLEVKVIEIDDKGRINVSHKALL
;
A
#
# COMPACT_ATOMS: atom_id res chain seq x y z
N MET A 1 -13.31 -16.42 -34.49
CA MET A 1 -12.82 -15.19 -33.82
C MET A 1 -13.93 -14.17 -33.94
N GLN A 2 -14.38 -13.65 -32.79
CA GLN A 2 -15.38 -12.58 -32.72
C GLN A 2 -14.73 -11.38 -31.98
N CYS A 3 -15.15 -10.17 -32.35
CA CYS A 3 -14.60 -8.93 -31.83
C CYS A 3 -15.79 -8.02 -31.46
N PHE A 4 -15.76 -7.50 -30.24
CA PHE A 4 -16.82 -6.65 -29.69
C PHE A 4 -16.17 -5.36 -29.19
N GLU A 5 -16.86 -4.22 -29.33
CA GLU A 5 -16.32 -2.91 -29.02
C GLU A 5 -17.32 -2.06 -28.24
N ILE A 6 -16.83 -1.31 -27.27
CA ILE A 6 -17.58 -0.31 -26.50
C ILE A 6 -16.67 0.88 -26.18
N GLU A 7 -17.24 2.03 -26.02
CA GLU A 7 -16.52 3.20 -25.48
C GLU A 7 -16.57 3.21 -23.95
N LEU A 8 -15.43 3.40 -23.30
CA LEU A 8 -15.29 3.48 -21.84
C LEU A 8 -14.40 4.67 -21.48
N GLY A 9 -14.95 5.65 -20.76
CA GLY A 9 -14.22 6.86 -20.36
C GLY A 9 -13.62 7.64 -21.54
N GLY A 10 -14.35 7.72 -22.66
CA GLY A 10 -13.90 8.39 -23.90
C GLY A 10 -12.88 7.61 -24.74
N ARG A 11 -12.60 6.35 -24.40
CA ARG A 11 -11.62 5.49 -25.08
C ARG A 11 -12.23 4.16 -25.47
N LYS A 12 -11.70 3.56 -26.53
CA LYS A 12 -12.20 2.30 -27.07
C LYS A 12 -11.73 1.11 -26.23
N LEU A 13 -12.67 0.31 -25.77
CA LEU A 13 -12.46 -1.01 -25.19
C LEU A 13 -12.89 -2.06 -26.20
N THR A 14 -12.00 -3.02 -26.49
CA THR A 14 -12.28 -4.13 -27.42
C THR A 14 -12.08 -5.47 -26.73
N ILE A 15 -13.01 -6.41 -26.92
CA ILE A 15 -12.89 -7.79 -26.45
C ILE A 15 -12.89 -8.74 -27.64
N GLU A 16 -11.78 -9.47 -27.81
CA GLU A 16 -11.59 -10.49 -28.85
C GLU A 16 -11.74 -11.89 -28.22
N GLN A 17 -12.65 -12.72 -28.74
CA GLN A 17 -12.90 -14.10 -28.30
C GLN A 17 -12.55 -15.11 -29.40
N GLY A 18 -12.01 -16.28 -29.03
CA GLY A 18 -11.70 -17.38 -29.95
C GLY A 18 -10.39 -17.24 -30.71
N LYS A 19 -9.51 -16.27 -30.34
CA LYS A 19 -8.21 -16.04 -30.97
C LYS A 19 -7.08 -16.80 -30.28
N MET A 20 -6.99 -16.69 -28.95
CA MET A 20 -5.89 -17.23 -28.15
C MET A 20 -6.42 -18.17 -27.06
N ALA A 21 -5.52 -18.98 -26.48
CA ALA A 21 -5.76 -19.85 -25.32
C ALA A 21 -7.00 -20.74 -25.43
N LYS A 22 -7.22 -21.39 -26.56
CA LYS A 22 -8.44 -22.15 -26.91
C LYS A 22 -8.68 -23.41 -26.06
N GLN A 23 -7.71 -23.84 -25.25
CA GLN A 23 -7.87 -24.96 -24.33
C GLN A 23 -8.48 -24.57 -22.99
N ALA A 24 -8.50 -23.28 -22.65
CA ALA A 24 -9.20 -22.80 -21.46
C ALA A 24 -10.71 -22.92 -21.64
N ASN A 25 -11.46 -23.04 -20.53
CA ASN A 25 -12.93 -23.04 -20.55
C ASN A 25 -13.46 -21.73 -21.16
N GLY A 26 -12.85 -20.59 -20.78
CA GLY A 26 -13.08 -19.30 -21.37
C GLY A 26 -11.76 -18.53 -21.55
N ALA A 27 -11.63 -17.78 -22.64
CA ALA A 27 -10.47 -16.93 -22.91
C ALA A 27 -10.87 -15.73 -23.74
N VAL A 28 -10.39 -14.54 -23.32
CA VAL A 28 -10.61 -13.29 -24.03
C VAL A 28 -9.32 -12.48 -24.08
N LEU A 29 -9.11 -11.73 -25.14
CA LEU A 29 -8.08 -10.72 -25.27
C LEU A 29 -8.76 -9.35 -25.17
N VAL A 30 -8.42 -8.60 -24.12
CA VAL A 30 -8.99 -7.28 -23.86
C VAL A 30 -7.97 -6.24 -24.31
N ARG A 31 -8.44 -5.26 -25.10
CA ARG A 31 -7.67 -4.08 -25.49
C ARG A 31 -8.37 -2.84 -24.97
N TYR A 32 -7.64 -1.99 -24.28
CA TYR A 32 -8.12 -0.69 -23.83
C TYR A 32 -7.06 0.37 -24.16
N GLY A 33 -7.31 1.15 -25.21
CA GLY A 33 -6.24 1.88 -25.90
C GLY A 33 -5.18 0.89 -26.41
N ASP A 34 -3.91 1.16 -26.14
CA ASP A 34 -2.79 0.28 -26.47
C ASP A 34 -2.47 -0.76 -25.37
N THR A 35 -3.16 -0.71 -24.24
CA THR A 35 -3.06 -1.75 -23.21
C THR A 35 -3.76 -3.01 -23.67
N VAL A 36 -3.07 -4.16 -23.54
CA VAL A 36 -3.56 -5.47 -23.96
C VAL A 36 -3.38 -6.49 -22.86
N VAL A 37 -4.47 -7.15 -22.44
CA VAL A 37 -4.48 -8.20 -21.41
C VAL A 37 -5.14 -9.45 -21.96
N LEU A 38 -4.44 -10.58 -21.86
CA LEU A 38 -5.03 -11.91 -22.11
C LEU A 38 -5.58 -12.44 -20.80
N VAL A 39 -6.87 -12.78 -20.77
CA VAL A 39 -7.49 -13.36 -19.59
C VAL A 39 -8.09 -14.72 -19.91
N THR A 40 -7.73 -15.71 -19.08
CA THR A 40 -8.21 -17.09 -19.19
C THR A 40 -8.93 -17.51 -17.92
N ALA A 41 -9.96 -18.31 -18.06
CA ALA A 41 -10.67 -18.99 -16.97
C ALA A 41 -10.67 -20.49 -17.24
N THR A 42 -10.23 -21.28 -16.27
CA THR A 42 -10.19 -22.75 -16.32
C THR A 42 -10.78 -23.33 -15.05
N ALA A 43 -11.50 -24.46 -15.18
CA ALA A 43 -12.02 -25.20 -14.05
C ALA A 43 -11.64 -26.68 -14.14
N SER A 44 -11.46 -27.32 -12.98
CA SER A 44 -11.29 -28.77 -12.91
C SER A 44 -12.61 -29.48 -13.28
N SER A 45 -12.51 -30.67 -13.81
CA SER A 45 -13.70 -31.50 -14.16
C SER A 45 -14.44 -32.04 -12.94
N ALA A 46 -13.77 -32.12 -11.79
CA ALA A 46 -14.33 -32.60 -10.52
C ALA A 46 -13.63 -31.86 -9.34
N PRO A 47 -14.29 -31.76 -8.19
CA PRO A 47 -13.67 -31.24 -6.98
C PRO A 47 -12.57 -32.19 -6.49
N ARG A 48 -11.55 -31.61 -5.84
CA ARG A 48 -10.52 -32.40 -5.15
C ARG A 48 -11.12 -33.10 -3.91
N GLU A 49 -10.66 -34.32 -3.64
CA GLU A 49 -11.08 -35.04 -2.46
C GLU A 49 -10.69 -34.26 -1.18
N GLY A 50 -11.61 -34.20 -0.24
CA GLY A 50 -11.39 -33.55 1.06
C GLY A 50 -11.56 -32.03 1.11
N VAL A 51 -11.79 -31.34 -0.02
CA VAL A 51 -12.02 -29.89 -0.04
C VAL A 51 -13.41 -29.54 0.47
N ASP A 52 -13.49 -28.61 1.41
CA ASP A 52 -14.72 -28.13 2.05
C ASP A 52 -15.05 -26.65 1.73
N PHE A 53 -14.21 -25.98 0.93
CA PHE A 53 -14.37 -24.60 0.49
C PHE A 53 -14.33 -24.49 -1.04
N PHE A 54 -14.67 -23.32 -1.57
CA PHE A 54 -14.52 -23.01 -2.99
C PHE A 54 -13.09 -22.55 -3.33
N PRO A 55 -12.30 -23.36 -4.06
CA PRO A 55 -10.92 -23.08 -4.38
C PRO A 55 -10.80 -22.21 -5.64
N LEU A 56 -11.09 -20.92 -5.52
CA LEU A 56 -10.82 -19.93 -6.57
C LEU A 56 -9.41 -19.37 -6.42
N THR A 57 -8.64 -19.42 -7.49
CA THR A 57 -7.33 -18.77 -7.61
C THR A 57 -7.39 -17.72 -8.71
N VAL A 58 -6.97 -16.49 -8.40
CA VAL A 58 -6.78 -15.41 -9.36
C VAL A 58 -5.31 -15.04 -9.38
N ASP A 59 -4.68 -15.15 -10.55
CA ASP A 59 -3.30 -14.78 -10.78
C ASP A 59 -3.25 -13.61 -11.77
N TYR A 60 -2.51 -12.58 -11.39
CA TYR A 60 -2.25 -11.42 -12.22
C TYR A 60 -0.77 -11.41 -12.56
N GLU A 61 -0.46 -11.56 -13.84
CA GLU A 61 0.89 -11.77 -14.34
C GLU A 61 1.40 -10.51 -15.04
N GLU A 62 2.33 -9.83 -14.38
CA GLU A 62 3.07 -8.72 -14.96
C GLU A 62 4.24 -9.25 -15.79
N LYS A 63 4.27 -8.87 -17.06
CA LYS A 63 5.38 -9.21 -17.96
C LYS A 63 6.14 -7.93 -18.30
N MET A 64 7.40 -7.83 -17.92
CA MET A 64 8.23 -6.62 -18.07
C MET A 64 8.33 -6.18 -19.54
N TYR A 65 8.27 -7.15 -20.49
CA TYR A 65 8.22 -6.84 -21.91
C TYR A 65 6.97 -6.01 -22.31
N ALA A 66 5.89 -6.06 -21.52
CA ALA A 66 4.68 -5.28 -21.78
C ALA A 66 4.94 -3.76 -21.71
N ALA A 67 5.93 -3.35 -20.91
CA ALA A 67 6.42 -1.97 -20.81
C ALA A 67 7.76 -1.77 -21.53
N GLY A 68 8.20 -2.72 -22.37
CA GLY A 68 9.48 -2.64 -23.08
C GLY A 68 10.71 -2.77 -22.17
N LYS A 69 10.55 -3.33 -20.97
CA LYS A 69 11.60 -3.46 -19.96
C LYS A 69 12.16 -4.89 -19.89
N ILE A 70 13.43 -5.01 -19.46
CA ILE A 70 14.03 -6.27 -19.03
C ILE A 70 14.03 -6.25 -17.50
N PRO A 71 13.61 -7.34 -16.80
CA PRO A 71 13.60 -7.39 -15.34
C PRO A 71 14.93 -6.97 -14.72
N GLY A 72 14.88 -6.08 -13.71
CA GLY A 72 16.06 -5.48 -13.08
C GLY A 72 16.93 -6.45 -12.28
N GLY A 73 16.34 -7.54 -11.76
CA GLY A 73 17.04 -8.52 -10.95
C GLY A 73 18.17 -9.27 -11.70
N PHE A 74 19.04 -9.94 -10.96
CA PHE A 74 20.21 -10.64 -11.52
C PHE A 74 19.86 -11.71 -12.55
N ILE A 75 18.75 -12.46 -12.34
CA ILE A 75 18.31 -13.56 -13.22
C ILE A 75 17.69 -13.04 -14.52
N LYS A 76 17.34 -11.74 -14.60
CA LYS A 76 16.68 -11.13 -15.76
C LYS A 76 15.38 -11.83 -16.19
N ARG A 77 14.64 -12.33 -15.21
CA ARG A 77 13.34 -13.01 -15.37
C ARG A 77 12.41 -12.60 -14.25
N GLU A 78 11.11 -12.49 -14.55
CA GLU A 78 10.06 -12.29 -13.55
C GLU A 78 10.11 -13.44 -12.52
N GLY A 79 9.97 -13.07 -11.26
CA GLY A 79 9.99 -13.99 -10.12
C GLY A 79 8.63 -14.16 -9.47
N ARG A 80 8.55 -13.89 -8.16
CA ARG A 80 7.28 -13.86 -7.43
C ARG A 80 6.47 -12.64 -7.87
N PRO A 81 5.11 -12.72 -7.84
CA PRO A 81 4.28 -11.57 -8.09
C PRO A 81 4.68 -10.38 -7.23
N SER A 82 4.68 -9.19 -7.81
CA SER A 82 4.88 -7.93 -7.09
C SER A 82 3.73 -7.69 -6.09
N SER A 83 3.91 -6.76 -5.16
CA SER A 83 2.80 -6.33 -4.28
C SER A 83 1.61 -5.81 -5.09
N ASP A 84 1.87 -5.06 -6.17
CA ASP A 84 0.84 -4.53 -7.05
C ASP A 84 0.11 -5.64 -7.81
N ALA A 85 0.82 -6.64 -8.32
CA ALA A 85 0.20 -7.82 -8.94
C ALA A 85 -0.71 -8.57 -7.95
N VAL A 86 -0.28 -8.71 -6.69
CA VAL A 86 -1.12 -9.31 -5.64
C VAL A 86 -2.36 -8.47 -5.36
N LEU A 87 -2.23 -7.15 -5.29
CA LEU A 87 -3.36 -6.23 -5.08
C LEU A 87 -4.34 -6.28 -6.26
N CYS A 88 -3.85 -6.26 -7.50
CA CYS A 88 -4.69 -6.42 -8.70
C CYS A 88 -5.44 -7.77 -8.71
N ALA A 89 -4.76 -8.87 -8.37
CA ALA A 89 -5.40 -10.17 -8.23
C ALA A 89 -6.53 -10.15 -7.19
N ARG A 90 -6.36 -9.44 -6.07
CA ARG A 90 -7.38 -9.25 -5.04
C ARG A 90 -8.55 -8.39 -5.51
N LEU A 91 -8.29 -7.33 -6.27
CA LEU A 91 -9.36 -6.51 -6.88
C LEU A 91 -10.27 -7.33 -7.80
N ILE A 92 -9.72 -8.33 -8.50
CA ILE A 92 -10.46 -9.23 -9.37
C ILE A 92 -11.19 -10.32 -8.56
N ASP A 93 -10.52 -10.96 -7.59
CA ASP A 93 -11.06 -12.09 -6.80
C ASP A 93 -12.30 -11.68 -5.98
N ARG A 94 -12.23 -10.53 -5.31
CA ARG A 94 -13.26 -10.11 -4.33
C ARG A 94 -14.67 -9.97 -4.91
N PRO A 95 -14.92 -9.28 -6.03
CA PRO A 95 -16.26 -9.16 -6.60
C PRO A 95 -16.71 -10.41 -7.38
N ILE A 96 -15.80 -11.28 -7.80
CA ILE A 96 -16.10 -12.48 -8.57
C ILE A 96 -16.49 -13.66 -7.67
N ARG A 97 -15.79 -13.84 -6.55
CA ARG A 97 -15.95 -15.00 -5.65
C ARG A 97 -17.38 -15.22 -5.15
N PRO A 98 -18.14 -14.18 -4.73
CA PRO A 98 -19.52 -14.36 -4.25
C PRO A 98 -20.53 -14.80 -5.32
N LEU A 99 -20.15 -14.76 -6.60
CA LEU A 99 -21.02 -15.07 -7.73
C LEU A 99 -20.84 -16.51 -8.25
N PHE A 100 -20.35 -17.41 -7.42
CA PHE A 100 -20.40 -18.84 -7.67
C PHE A 100 -21.47 -19.50 -6.80
N PRO A 101 -22.10 -20.60 -7.29
CA PRO A 101 -23.11 -21.29 -6.51
C PRO A 101 -22.60 -21.80 -5.17
N ASP A 102 -23.40 -21.66 -4.13
CA ASP A 102 -23.11 -22.27 -2.83
C ASP A 102 -22.87 -23.76 -2.97
N GLY A 103 -21.81 -24.29 -2.33
CA GLY A 103 -21.47 -25.71 -2.43
C GLY A 103 -20.68 -26.11 -3.68
N PHE A 104 -20.38 -25.17 -4.59
CA PHE A 104 -19.48 -25.44 -5.71
C PHE A 104 -18.03 -25.57 -5.21
N ARG A 105 -17.35 -26.69 -5.55
CA ARG A 105 -16.02 -27.04 -4.99
C ARG A 105 -14.96 -27.41 -6.01
N ASN A 106 -15.25 -27.28 -7.30
CA ASN A 106 -14.23 -27.47 -8.33
C ASN A 106 -13.18 -26.38 -8.24
N ASP A 107 -11.92 -26.72 -8.55
CA ASP A 107 -10.88 -25.70 -8.68
C ASP A 107 -11.22 -24.79 -9.86
N VAL A 108 -11.17 -23.48 -9.62
CA VAL A 108 -11.27 -22.46 -10.66
C VAL A 108 -10.03 -21.58 -10.62
N GLN A 109 -9.39 -21.41 -11.77
CA GLN A 109 -8.26 -20.52 -11.92
C GLN A 109 -8.55 -19.47 -12.99
N ILE A 110 -8.34 -18.21 -12.63
CA ILE A 110 -8.35 -17.08 -13.53
C ILE A 110 -6.91 -16.58 -13.65
N VAL A 111 -6.39 -16.43 -14.87
CA VAL A 111 -5.08 -15.87 -15.13
C VAL A 111 -5.23 -14.66 -16.04
N ALA A 112 -4.85 -13.48 -15.55
CA ALA A 112 -4.78 -12.25 -16.30
C ALA A 112 -3.31 -11.94 -16.62
N THR A 113 -2.91 -12.07 -17.88
CA THR A 113 -1.55 -11.81 -18.34
C THR A 113 -1.48 -10.49 -19.07
N VAL A 114 -0.72 -9.54 -18.54
CA VAL A 114 -0.50 -8.23 -19.17
C VAL A 114 0.52 -8.38 -20.29
N LEU A 115 0.07 -8.12 -21.53
CA LEU A 115 0.89 -8.29 -22.75
C LEU A 115 1.44 -6.98 -23.32
N CYS A 116 0.75 -5.86 -23.07
CA CYS A 116 1.16 -4.52 -23.46
C CYS A 116 0.55 -3.50 -22.51
N VAL A 117 1.28 -2.43 -22.18
CA VAL A 117 0.83 -1.37 -21.25
C VAL A 117 1.00 0.00 -21.87
N GLU A 118 -0.06 0.78 -21.83
CA GLU A 118 -0.10 2.22 -22.04
C GLU A 118 -0.45 2.90 -20.71
N GLN A 119 0.30 3.91 -20.30
CA GLN A 119 0.18 4.50 -18.96
C GLN A 119 -1.18 5.19 -18.72
N ASP A 120 -1.81 5.71 -19.76
CA ASP A 120 -3.16 6.29 -19.66
C ASP A 120 -4.25 5.24 -19.42
N ASN A 121 -3.97 3.98 -19.75
CA ASN A 121 -4.89 2.85 -19.63
C ASN A 121 -4.28 1.73 -18.77
N PRO A 122 -4.20 1.91 -17.44
CA PRO A 122 -3.65 0.88 -16.53
C PRO A 122 -4.37 -0.46 -16.72
N PRO A 123 -3.63 -1.59 -16.69
CA PRO A 123 -4.17 -2.88 -17.14
C PRO A 123 -5.15 -3.53 -16.16
N GLU A 124 -5.23 -3.11 -14.90
CA GLU A 124 -6.06 -3.76 -13.88
C GLU A 124 -7.56 -3.72 -14.19
N ILE A 125 -8.08 -2.64 -14.76
CA ILE A 125 -9.50 -2.53 -15.16
C ILE A 125 -9.80 -3.44 -16.36
N ALA A 126 -8.92 -3.44 -17.37
CA ALA A 126 -9.02 -4.35 -18.50
C ALA A 126 -8.96 -5.83 -18.05
N ALA A 127 -8.10 -6.15 -17.07
CA ALA A 127 -7.97 -7.48 -16.48
C ALA A 127 -9.24 -7.90 -15.73
N MET A 128 -9.85 -7.00 -14.96
CA MET A 128 -11.10 -7.27 -14.22
C MET A 128 -12.27 -7.51 -15.17
N ILE A 129 -12.46 -6.68 -16.18
CA ILE A 129 -13.50 -6.86 -17.20
C ILE A 129 -13.25 -8.16 -17.97
N GLY A 130 -11.99 -8.44 -18.32
CA GLY A 130 -11.57 -9.66 -18.99
C GLY A 130 -11.84 -10.91 -18.16
N ALA A 131 -11.59 -10.90 -16.85
CA ALA A 131 -11.83 -11.99 -15.93
C ALA A 131 -13.33 -12.33 -15.86
N SER A 132 -14.17 -11.30 -15.71
CA SER A 132 -15.62 -11.46 -15.76
C SER A 132 -16.09 -11.99 -17.11
N CYS A 133 -15.60 -11.43 -18.22
CA CYS A 133 -16.00 -11.84 -19.55
C CYS A 133 -15.55 -13.29 -19.87
N ALA A 134 -14.31 -13.67 -19.51
CA ALA A 134 -13.81 -15.03 -19.70
C ALA A 134 -14.67 -16.06 -18.95
N LEU A 135 -15.06 -15.78 -17.72
CA LEU A 135 -16.02 -16.60 -16.96
C LEU A 135 -17.40 -16.60 -17.61
N THR A 136 -17.89 -15.44 -18.05
CA THR A 136 -19.22 -15.26 -18.62
C THR A 136 -19.41 -16.07 -19.91
N VAL A 137 -18.40 -16.11 -20.80
CA VAL A 137 -18.44 -16.87 -22.04
C VAL A 137 -18.06 -18.35 -21.89
N SER A 138 -17.52 -18.76 -20.73
CA SER A 138 -17.17 -20.14 -20.42
C SER A 138 -18.38 -20.99 -20.04
N ASP A 139 -18.14 -22.26 -19.90
CA ASP A 139 -19.11 -23.24 -19.31
C ASP A 139 -19.05 -23.31 -17.77
N ILE A 140 -18.15 -22.57 -17.14
CA ILE A 140 -18.01 -22.48 -15.67
C ILE A 140 -19.28 -21.86 -15.07
N PRO A 141 -19.83 -22.38 -13.94
CA PRO A 141 -21.11 -21.94 -13.36
C PRO A 141 -20.95 -20.61 -12.60
N PHE A 142 -20.70 -19.54 -13.33
CA PHE A 142 -20.56 -18.17 -12.84
C PHE A 142 -21.87 -17.40 -13.02
N MET A 143 -22.37 -16.77 -11.94
CA MET A 143 -23.65 -16.05 -11.90
C MET A 143 -23.51 -14.55 -12.23
N GLY A 144 -22.34 -14.12 -12.75
CA GLY A 144 -22.17 -12.77 -13.27
C GLY A 144 -22.82 -12.55 -14.64
N PRO A 145 -22.43 -11.47 -15.36
CA PRO A 145 -21.15 -10.77 -15.25
C PRO A 145 -21.07 -9.68 -14.20
N ILE A 146 -19.81 -9.27 -13.94
CA ILE A 146 -19.47 -8.05 -13.22
C ILE A 146 -18.62 -7.14 -14.11
N ALA A 147 -18.51 -5.88 -13.73
CA ALA A 147 -17.49 -5.00 -14.27
C ALA A 147 -16.88 -4.13 -13.16
N GLY A 148 -15.79 -3.46 -13.47
CA GLY A 148 -15.20 -2.48 -12.60
C GLY A 148 -14.65 -1.30 -13.39
N VAL A 149 -14.61 -0.14 -12.73
CA VAL A 149 -14.03 1.10 -13.26
C VAL A 149 -13.24 1.81 -12.18
N ARG A 150 -12.30 2.64 -12.60
CA ARG A 150 -11.66 3.63 -11.73
C ARG A 150 -12.41 4.95 -11.84
N VAL A 151 -12.60 5.63 -10.71
CA VAL A 151 -13.19 6.96 -10.66
C VAL A 151 -12.19 7.92 -10.03
N GLY A 152 -11.86 8.98 -10.74
CA GLY A 152 -11.10 10.13 -10.25
C GLY A 152 -12.02 11.30 -9.89
N TYR A 153 -11.51 12.24 -9.12
CA TYR A 153 -12.16 13.52 -8.82
C TYR A 153 -11.17 14.65 -9.13
N VAL A 154 -11.40 15.33 -10.24
CA VAL A 154 -10.47 16.32 -10.82
C VAL A 154 -11.23 17.61 -11.03
N ASP A 155 -10.77 18.73 -10.47
CA ASP A 155 -11.38 20.06 -10.58
C ASP A 155 -12.88 20.06 -10.24
N GLY A 156 -13.29 19.28 -9.22
CA GLY A 156 -14.68 19.20 -8.78
C GLY A 156 -15.59 18.31 -9.65
N ALA A 157 -15.05 17.54 -10.59
CA ALA A 157 -15.80 16.64 -11.47
C ALA A 157 -15.31 15.20 -11.38
N PHE A 158 -16.24 14.24 -11.46
CA PHE A 158 -15.89 12.81 -11.55
C PHE A 158 -15.45 12.43 -12.96
N VAL A 159 -14.40 11.60 -13.05
CA VAL A 159 -13.82 11.11 -14.30
C VAL A 159 -13.73 9.59 -14.25
N ILE A 160 -14.26 8.90 -15.28
CA ILE A 160 -14.10 7.45 -15.45
C ILE A 160 -12.72 7.15 -16.03
N ASN A 161 -12.00 6.26 -15.37
CA ASN A 161 -10.66 5.78 -15.76
C ASN A 161 -9.73 6.96 -16.10
N PRO A 162 -9.39 7.82 -15.13
CA PRO A 162 -8.58 9.00 -15.39
C PRO A 162 -7.23 8.65 -16.03
N THR A 163 -6.77 9.50 -16.97
CA THR A 163 -5.44 9.40 -17.59
C THR A 163 -4.33 9.60 -16.55
N GLU A 164 -3.08 9.32 -16.90
CA GLU A 164 -1.94 9.54 -16.00
C GLU A 164 -1.88 10.98 -15.50
N ALA A 165 -2.01 11.96 -16.38
CA ALA A 165 -2.02 13.38 -16.01
C ALA A 165 -3.20 13.73 -15.07
N GLN A 166 -4.37 13.15 -15.30
CA GLN A 166 -5.53 13.35 -14.43
C GLN A 166 -5.35 12.66 -13.06
N ARG A 167 -4.73 11.47 -13.03
CA ARG A 167 -4.43 10.78 -11.75
C ARG A 167 -3.47 11.57 -10.87
N ALA A 168 -2.48 12.24 -11.47
CA ALA A 168 -1.50 13.04 -10.74
C ALA A 168 -2.13 14.20 -9.94
N VAL A 169 -3.27 14.74 -10.40
CA VAL A 169 -3.96 15.86 -9.74
C VAL A 169 -5.30 15.48 -9.11
N SER A 170 -5.70 14.21 -9.21
CA SER A 170 -6.98 13.73 -8.69
C SER A 170 -6.96 13.65 -7.17
N GLU A 171 -8.01 14.20 -6.53
CA GLU A 171 -8.21 14.09 -5.08
C GLU A 171 -8.83 12.73 -4.66
N LEU A 172 -9.23 11.89 -5.64
CA LEU A 172 -9.81 10.58 -5.44
C LEU A 172 -9.17 9.54 -6.37
N ASN A 173 -8.77 8.42 -5.81
CA ASN A 173 -8.41 7.22 -6.56
C ASN A 173 -9.33 6.08 -6.09
N LEU A 174 -10.48 5.95 -6.72
CA LEU A 174 -11.51 4.98 -6.38
C LEU A 174 -11.59 3.89 -7.43
N THR A 175 -11.49 2.63 -7.02
CA THR A 175 -11.90 1.47 -7.84
C THR A 175 -13.22 0.95 -7.30
N VAL A 176 -14.23 0.88 -8.15
CA VAL A 176 -15.53 0.30 -7.85
C VAL A 176 -15.82 -0.85 -8.80
N ALA A 177 -16.34 -1.95 -8.26
CA ALA A 177 -16.76 -3.11 -9.05
C ALA A 177 -18.13 -3.60 -8.57
N GLY A 178 -18.90 -4.15 -9.49
CA GLY A 178 -20.26 -4.62 -9.19
C GLY A 178 -20.91 -5.37 -10.33
N SER A 179 -22.10 -5.88 -10.04
CA SER A 179 -23.05 -6.41 -11.01
C SER A 179 -23.91 -5.28 -11.61
N HIS A 180 -24.87 -5.64 -12.46
CA HIS A 180 -25.85 -4.69 -12.97
C HIS A 180 -26.61 -3.96 -11.83
N ASP A 181 -27.00 -4.68 -10.80
CA ASP A 181 -27.92 -4.18 -9.76
C ASP A 181 -27.21 -3.77 -8.47
N ALA A 182 -25.93 -4.13 -8.32
CA ALA A 182 -25.23 -4.02 -7.03
C ALA A 182 -23.78 -3.58 -7.16
N VAL A 183 -23.37 -2.65 -6.30
CA VAL A 183 -21.96 -2.44 -5.94
C VAL A 183 -21.51 -3.62 -5.07
N MET A 184 -20.42 -4.27 -5.41
CA MET A 184 -19.90 -5.46 -4.71
C MET A 184 -18.54 -5.23 -4.05
N MET A 185 -17.73 -4.35 -4.59
CA MET A 185 -16.41 -4.03 -4.06
C MET A 185 -16.10 -2.56 -4.28
N VAL A 186 -15.54 -1.93 -3.26
CA VAL A 186 -15.00 -0.57 -3.31
C VAL A 186 -13.61 -0.56 -2.69
N GLU A 187 -12.68 0.14 -3.35
CA GLU A 187 -11.36 0.42 -2.79
C GLU A 187 -10.93 1.82 -3.19
N ALA A 188 -10.68 2.70 -2.22
CA ALA A 188 -10.35 4.08 -2.50
C ALA A 188 -9.22 4.62 -1.61
N GLY A 189 -8.42 5.52 -2.20
CA GLY A 189 -7.63 6.52 -1.51
C GLY A 189 -8.21 7.91 -1.83
N ALA A 190 -8.25 8.82 -0.86
CA ALA A 190 -8.84 10.14 -1.03
C ALA A 190 -8.07 11.21 -0.24
N ASN A 191 -8.08 12.43 -0.72
CA ASN A 191 -7.47 13.59 -0.07
C ASN A 191 -8.50 14.31 0.82
N GLU A 192 -8.92 13.63 1.93
CA GLU A 192 -9.85 14.17 2.92
C GLU A 192 -11.20 14.59 2.31
N LEU A 193 -11.73 13.80 1.39
CA LEU A 193 -13.04 14.04 0.78
C LEU A 193 -14.19 13.73 1.75
N SER A 194 -15.31 14.44 1.59
CA SER A 194 -16.51 14.19 2.39
C SER A 194 -17.15 12.86 2.06
N GLU A 195 -17.90 12.31 3.01
CA GLU A 195 -18.64 11.06 2.86
C GLU A 195 -19.63 11.13 1.68
N GLU A 196 -20.22 12.30 1.42
CA GLU A 196 -21.16 12.55 0.32
C GLU A 196 -20.45 12.46 -1.04
N VAL A 197 -19.32 13.15 -1.22
CA VAL A 197 -18.54 13.10 -2.48
C VAL A 197 -18.09 11.68 -2.78
N VAL A 198 -17.64 10.93 -1.78
CA VAL A 198 -17.22 9.53 -1.97
C VAL A 198 -18.40 8.63 -2.34
N LEU A 199 -19.57 8.83 -1.70
CA LEU A 199 -20.80 8.10 -2.05
C LEU A 199 -21.22 8.38 -3.49
N ASP A 200 -21.24 9.62 -3.90
CA ASP A 200 -21.63 10.03 -5.26
C ASP A 200 -20.63 9.50 -6.30
N ALA A 201 -19.33 9.45 -5.98
CA ALA A 201 -18.32 8.82 -6.83
C ALA A 201 -18.57 7.31 -7.02
N ILE A 202 -18.94 6.59 -5.97
CA ILE A 202 -19.28 5.16 -6.05
C ILE A 202 -20.48 4.95 -6.99
N LEU A 203 -21.53 5.75 -6.84
CA LEU A 203 -22.73 5.67 -7.67
C LEU A 203 -22.45 6.07 -9.13
N PHE A 204 -21.61 7.07 -9.34
CA PHE A 204 -21.16 7.48 -10.67
C PHE A 204 -20.44 6.33 -11.39
N GLY A 205 -19.50 5.67 -10.71
CA GLY A 205 -18.82 4.49 -11.24
C GLY A 205 -19.77 3.32 -11.50
N HIS A 206 -20.76 3.09 -10.61
CA HIS A 206 -21.74 2.02 -10.78
C HIS A 206 -22.63 2.22 -12.01
N ALA A 207 -22.96 3.47 -12.37
CA ALA A 207 -23.69 3.75 -13.59
C ALA A 207 -22.95 3.27 -14.85
N GLU A 208 -21.64 3.40 -14.90
CA GLU A 208 -20.81 2.89 -16.00
C GLU A 208 -20.65 1.38 -15.96
N ILE A 209 -20.60 0.78 -14.76
CA ILE A 209 -20.55 -0.67 -14.58
C ILE A 209 -21.78 -1.34 -15.20
N ARG A 210 -22.98 -0.77 -15.05
CA ARG A 210 -24.20 -1.31 -15.67
C ARG A 210 -24.07 -1.46 -17.18
N ARG A 211 -23.55 -0.43 -17.87
CA ARG A 211 -23.31 -0.47 -19.32
C ARG A 211 -22.32 -1.58 -19.72
N LEU A 212 -21.26 -1.74 -18.94
CA LEU A 212 -20.25 -2.78 -19.17
C LEU A 212 -20.79 -4.19 -18.91
N VAL A 213 -21.68 -4.35 -17.95
CA VAL A 213 -22.37 -5.62 -17.67
C VAL A 213 -23.33 -5.99 -18.80
N GLU A 214 -24.13 -5.04 -19.31
CA GLU A 214 -24.98 -5.22 -20.49
C GLU A 214 -24.15 -5.63 -21.71
N PHE A 215 -23.05 -4.94 -21.98
CA PHE A 215 -22.11 -5.29 -23.04
C PHE A 215 -21.57 -6.72 -22.93
N GLN A 216 -21.22 -7.19 -21.73
CA GLN A 216 -20.79 -8.57 -21.52
C GLN A 216 -21.94 -9.59 -21.71
N ASN A 217 -23.18 -9.23 -21.37
CA ASN A 217 -24.35 -10.06 -21.67
C ASN A 217 -24.60 -10.21 -23.18
N ASP A 218 -24.37 -9.17 -23.96
CA ASP A 218 -24.42 -9.25 -25.42
C ASP A 218 -23.34 -10.19 -25.97
N ILE A 219 -22.11 -10.12 -25.44
CA ILE A 219 -21.03 -11.03 -25.79
C ILE A 219 -21.41 -12.48 -25.44
N ARG A 220 -21.97 -12.69 -24.23
CA ARG A 220 -22.49 -14.02 -23.82
C ARG A 220 -23.51 -14.55 -24.78
N SER A 221 -24.46 -13.73 -25.20
CA SER A 221 -25.51 -14.10 -26.13
C SER A 221 -24.95 -14.50 -27.49
N ALA A 222 -23.85 -13.86 -27.93
CA ALA A 222 -23.24 -14.12 -29.24
C ALA A 222 -22.31 -15.35 -29.25
N CYS A 223 -21.57 -15.62 -28.17
CA CYS A 223 -20.52 -16.64 -28.15
C CYS A 223 -20.35 -17.40 -26.83
N GLY A 224 -21.26 -17.22 -25.87
CA GLY A 224 -21.23 -17.94 -24.60
C GLY A 224 -21.50 -19.42 -24.74
N LYS A 225 -20.88 -20.23 -23.90
CA LYS A 225 -21.14 -21.64 -23.75
C LYS A 225 -22.29 -21.86 -22.75
N GLU A 226 -23.00 -23.00 -22.88
CA GLU A 226 -23.93 -23.44 -21.87
C GLU A 226 -23.19 -23.76 -20.57
N LYS A 227 -23.74 -23.29 -19.43
CA LYS A 227 -23.14 -23.50 -18.12
C LYS A 227 -23.26 -24.94 -17.67
N ILE A 228 -22.20 -25.54 -17.15
CA ILE A 228 -22.25 -26.84 -16.49
C ILE A 228 -23.16 -26.72 -15.28
N VAL A 229 -24.00 -27.75 -15.09
CA VAL A 229 -24.75 -27.90 -13.84
C VAL A 229 -23.81 -28.48 -12.80
N PRO A 230 -23.42 -27.72 -11.79
CA PRO A 230 -22.43 -28.18 -10.82
C PRO A 230 -23.05 -29.28 -9.94
N ALA A 231 -22.23 -30.27 -9.56
CA ALA A 231 -22.56 -31.13 -8.45
C ALA A 231 -22.52 -30.28 -7.17
N ILE A 232 -23.68 -29.87 -6.69
CA ILE A 232 -23.79 -29.11 -5.45
C ILE A 232 -23.82 -30.11 -4.29
N PHE A 233 -23.00 -29.85 -3.30
CA PHE A 233 -23.00 -30.59 -2.05
C PHE A 233 -24.19 -30.10 -1.20
N ALA A 234 -25.33 -30.84 -1.28
CA ALA A 234 -26.52 -30.52 -0.52
C ALA A 234 -26.59 -31.39 0.75
N VAL A 235 -26.89 -30.73 1.86
CA VAL A 235 -27.11 -31.41 3.15
C VAL A 235 -28.47 -32.08 3.15
N SER A 236 -28.56 -33.28 3.74
CA SER A 236 -29.83 -33.99 3.91
C SER A 236 -30.78 -33.22 4.84
N GLU A 237 -32.01 -32.94 4.40
CA GLU A 237 -33.03 -32.26 5.22
C GLU A 237 -33.35 -33.04 6.53
N GLU A 238 -33.32 -34.38 6.49
CA GLU A 238 -33.52 -35.22 7.66
C GLU A 238 -32.40 -35.00 8.69
N LEU A 239 -31.14 -35.03 8.24
CA LEU A 239 -29.99 -34.80 9.10
C LEU A 239 -29.98 -33.36 9.65
N GLU A 240 -30.32 -32.37 8.81
CA GLU A 240 -30.41 -30.98 9.26
C GLU A 240 -31.44 -30.82 10.38
N SER A 241 -32.63 -31.42 10.22
CA SER A 241 -33.69 -31.36 11.25
C SER A 241 -33.24 -31.97 12.59
N LYS A 242 -32.59 -33.16 12.53
CA LYS A 242 -32.07 -33.83 13.73
C LYS A 242 -31.00 -33.06 14.46
N VAL A 243 -30.00 -32.54 13.70
CA VAL A 243 -28.89 -31.75 14.26
C VAL A 243 -29.42 -30.44 14.85
N ARG A 244 -30.35 -29.78 14.17
CA ARG A 244 -30.99 -28.57 14.66
C ARG A 244 -31.72 -28.81 15.99
N ALA A 245 -32.55 -29.83 16.07
CA ALA A 245 -33.24 -30.17 17.30
C ALA A 245 -32.32 -30.50 18.48
N TYR A 246 -31.12 -31.04 18.21
CA TYR A 246 -30.15 -31.40 19.24
C TYR A 246 -29.28 -30.22 19.72
N ALA A 247 -28.89 -29.33 18.82
CA ALA A 247 -27.82 -28.34 19.08
C ALA A 247 -28.30 -26.89 19.15
N GLU A 248 -29.46 -26.50 18.54
CA GLU A 248 -29.80 -25.07 18.34
C GLU A 248 -29.98 -24.30 19.63
N GLU A 249 -30.72 -24.81 20.61
CA GLU A 249 -30.94 -24.15 21.90
C GLU A 249 -29.63 -23.99 22.70
N ARG A 250 -28.76 -24.98 22.63
CA ARG A 250 -27.45 -24.97 23.29
C ARG A 250 -26.49 -23.97 22.62
N LEU A 251 -26.48 -23.91 21.31
CA LEU A 251 -25.70 -22.94 20.52
C LEU A 251 -26.24 -21.54 20.76
N ASP A 252 -27.54 -21.30 20.84
CA ASP A 252 -28.09 -19.98 21.15
C ASP A 252 -27.63 -19.50 22.52
N ALA A 253 -27.72 -20.35 23.56
CA ALA A 253 -27.26 -20.01 24.90
C ALA A 253 -25.75 -19.71 24.94
N ALA A 254 -24.91 -20.49 24.26
CA ALA A 254 -23.48 -20.29 24.19
C ALA A 254 -23.10 -19.00 23.42
N THR A 255 -23.78 -18.73 22.31
CA THR A 255 -23.53 -17.55 21.45
C THR A 255 -23.80 -16.23 22.18
N ARG A 256 -24.72 -16.23 23.16
CA ARG A 256 -25.09 -15.04 23.97
C ARG A 256 -24.08 -14.75 25.09
N ASN A 257 -23.06 -15.56 25.29
CA ASN A 257 -22.02 -15.29 26.27
C ASN A 257 -21.13 -14.12 25.79
N SER A 258 -21.10 -13.04 26.55
CA SER A 258 -20.31 -11.85 26.19
C SER A 258 -18.78 -12.05 26.30
N ASP A 259 -18.32 -13.01 27.10
CA ASP A 259 -16.90 -13.38 27.17
C ASP A 259 -16.51 -14.21 25.95
N LYS A 260 -15.62 -13.66 25.11
CA LYS A 260 -15.20 -14.29 23.86
C LYS A 260 -14.57 -15.67 24.07
N LEU A 261 -13.67 -15.80 25.05
CA LEU A 261 -12.93 -17.07 25.24
C LEU A 261 -13.85 -18.17 25.72
N MET A 262 -14.75 -17.86 26.63
CA MET A 262 -15.77 -18.79 27.11
C MET A 262 -16.76 -19.12 26.01
N ARG A 263 -17.29 -18.13 25.30
CA ARG A 263 -18.20 -18.32 24.16
C ARG A 263 -17.60 -19.24 23.10
N ASP A 264 -16.38 -18.96 22.65
CA ASP A 264 -15.71 -19.73 21.60
C ASP A 264 -15.43 -21.18 22.06
N ALA A 265 -15.06 -21.38 23.34
CA ALA A 265 -14.84 -22.69 23.92
C ALA A 265 -16.16 -23.51 24.02
N ASP A 266 -17.24 -22.87 24.49
CA ASP A 266 -18.55 -23.51 24.64
C ASP A 266 -19.12 -23.90 23.26
N ILE A 267 -19.05 -23.00 22.26
CA ILE A 267 -19.46 -23.28 20.89
C ILE A 267 -18.65 -24.44 20.30
N ALA A 268 -17.34 -24.44 20.49
CA ALA A 268 -16.46 -25.51 20.00
C ALA A 268 -16.79 -26.86 20.65
N ALA A 269 -17.05 -26.88 21.97
CA ALA A 269 -17.43 -28.09 22.70
C ALA A 269 -18.78 -28.64 22.19
N ILE A 270 -19.81 -27.79 22.03
CA ILE A 270 -21.13 -28.19 21.52
C ILE A 270 -20.99 -28.75 20.09
N LYS A 271 -20.19 -28.13 19.22
CA LYS A 271 -19.97 -28.62 17.86
C LYS A 271 -19.28 -29.99 17.87
N ALA A 272 -18.24 -30.18 18.67
CA ALA A 272 -17.52 -31.45 18.77
C ALA A 272 -18.43 -32.57 19.28
N GLU A 273 -19.17 -32.33 20.37
CA GLU A 273 -20.11 -33.27 20.96
C GLU A 273 -21.26 -33.64 19.98
N THR A 274 -21.77 -32.67 19.23
CA THR A 274 -22.81 -32.91 18.24
C THR A 274 -22.31 -33.81 17.10
N VAL A 275 -21.09 -33.59 16.60
CA VAL A 275 -20.47 -34.46 15.61
C VAL A 275 -20.29 -35.87 16.15
N GLU A 276 -19.77 -36.01 17.38
CA GLU A 276 -19.58 -37.31 18.03
C GLU A 276 -20.93 -38.06 18.23
N HIS A 277 -21.99 -37.34 18.62
CA HIS A 277 -23.32 -37.91 18.81
C HIS A 277 -23.92 -38.50 17.53
N PHE A 278 -23.75 -37.82 16.39
CA PHE A 278 -24.38 -38.27 15.15
C PHE A 278 -23.47 -39.17 14.28
N ILE A 279 -22.15 -39.26 14.58
CA ILE A 279 -21.23 -40.03 13.73
C ILE A 279 -21.48 -41.53 13.74
N GLU A 280 -22.11 -42.09 14.80
CA GLU A 280 -22.50 -43.50 14.88
C GLU A 280 -23.65 -43.82 13.92
N GLU A 281 -24.63 -42.91 13.78
CA GLU A 281 -25.77 -43.05 12.86
C GLU A 281 -25.40 -42.65 11.41
N TYR A 282 -24.51 -41.66 11.26
CA TYR A 282 -24.07 -41.07 9.98
C TYR A 282 -22.54 -41.04 9.86
N PRO A 283 -21.85 -42.19 9.67
CA PRO A 283 -20.37 -42.27 9.78
C PRO A 283 -19.57 -41.35 8.82
N GLU A 284 -20.15 -40.99 7.67
CA GLU A 284 -19.48 -40.15 6.68
C GLU A 284 -19.93 -38.68 6.71
N ALA A 285 -20.88 -38.33 7.60
CA ALA A 285 -21.53 -37.01 7.60
C ALA A 285 -20.88 -35.95 8.50
N ALA A 286 -19.69 -36.18 9.05
CA ALA A 286 -19.03 -35.22 9.96
C ALA A 286 -18.91 -33.80 9.38
N LYS A 287 -18.64 -33.68 8.07
CA LYS A 287 -18.56 -32.40 7.38
C LYS A 287 -19.93 -31.76 7.17
N GLU A 288 -20.95 -32.55 6.86
CA GLU A 288 -22.34 -32.09 6.72
C GLU A 288 -22.84 -31.55 8.06
N ILE A 289 -22.63 -32.30 9.15
CA ILE A 289 -22.99 -31.89 10.51
C ILE A 289 -22.31 -30.54 10.85
N SER A 290 -21.01 -30.40 10.53
CA SER A 290 -20.28 -29.14 10.77
C SER A 290 -20.87 -27.98 9.97
N GLN A 291 -21.30 -28.20 8.73
CA GLN A 291 -21.97 -27.18 7.91
C GLN A 291 -23.36 -26.80 8.46
N ILE A 292 -24.12 -27.77 8.96
CA ILE A 292 -25.42 -27.52 9.60
C ILE A 292 -25.19 -26.64 10.85
N LEU A 293 -24.23 -27.00 11.70
CA LEU A 293 -23.92 -26.26 12.92
C LEU A 293 -23.46 -24.81 12.61
N TYR A 294 -22.69 -24.62 11.54
CA TYR A 294 -22.32 -23.28 11.06
C TYR A 294 -23.55 -22.48 10.59
N LYS A 295 -24.49 -23.11 9.85
CA LYS A 295 -25.75 -22.47 9.44
C LYS A 295 -26.63 -22.07 10.63
N ILE A 296 -26.72 -22.93 11.66
CA ILE A 296 -27.45 -22.64 12.89
C ILE A 296 -26.85 -21.45 13.61
N GLU A 297 -25.53 -21.46 13.88
CA GLU A 297 -24.82 -20.36 14.50
C GLU A 297 -24.99 -19.05 13.73
N LYS A 298 -24.86 -19.12 12.39
CA LYS A 298 -25.08 -17.96 11.52
C LYS A 298 -26.49 -17.40 11.66
N GLY A 299 -27.49 -18.26 11.70
CA GLY A 299 -28.90 -17.88 11.90
C GLY A 299 -29.13 -17.18 13.24
N ILE A 300 -28.60 -17.76 14.32
CA ILE A 300 -28.69 -17.19 15.67
C ILE A 300 -28.10 -15.79 15.74
N VAL A 301 -26.84 -15.63 15.33
CA VAL A 301 -26.13 -14.33 15.36
C VAL A 301 -26.87 -13.30 14.52
N ARG A 302 -27.33 -13.67 13.31
CA ARG A 302 -28.06 -12.74 12.44
C ARG A 302 -29.38 -12.31 13.07
N HIS A 303 -30.13 -13.23 13.67
CA HIS A 303 -31.38 -12.94 14.36
C HIS A 303 -31.15 -11.99 15.56
N MET A 304 -30.15 -12.26 16.39
CA MET A 304 -29.77 -11.37 17.50
C MET A 304 -29.51 -9.95 17.04
N ILE A 305 -28.72 -9.80 15.97
CA ILE A 305 -28.31 -8.49 15.46
C ILE A 305 -29.44 -7.76 14.73
N THR A 306 -30.24 -8.46 13.91
CA THR A 306 -31.25 -7.82 13.07
C THR A 306 -32.56 -7.58 13.78
N HIS A 307 -33.04 -8.53 14.63
CA HIS A 307 -34.34 -8.45 15.28
C HIS A 307 -34.25 -8.01 16.74
N GLU A 308 -33.33 -8.57 17.51
CA GLU A 308 -33.19 -8.21 18.92
C GLU A 308 -32.32 -6.94 19.12
N LYS A 309 -31.54 -6.52 18.12
CA LYS A 309 -30.59 -5.39 18.14
C LYS A 309 -29.51 -5.56 19.22
N ILE A 310 -29.10 -6.80 19.49
CA ILE A 310 -28.07 -7.18 20.46
C ILE A 310 -26.92 -7.83 19.72
N ARG A 311 -25.69 -7.44 20.03
CA ARG A 311 -24.46 -8.03 19.48
C ARG A 311 -24.00 -9.21 20.37
N PRO A 312 -23.24 -10.17 19.84
CA PRO A 312 -22.75 -11.33 20.61
C PRO A 312 -21.91 -10.97 21.85
N ASP A 313 -21.28 -9.81 21.88
CA ASP A 313 -20.51 -9.31 23.02
C ASP A 313 -21.31 -8.34 23.91
N GLY A 314 -22.59 -8.15 23.64
CA GLY A 314 -23.51 -7.33 24.44
C GLY A 314 -23.48 -5.84 24.12
N ARG A 315 -22.63 -5.37 23.17
CA ARG A 315 -22.59 -3.97 22.76
C ARG A 315 -23.85 -3.54 22.00
N ALA A 316 -24.12 -2.22 22.02
CA ALA A 316 -25.05 -1.59 21.09
C ALA A 316 -24.51 -1.62 19.64
N LEU A 317 -25.38 -1.44 18.63
CA LEU A 317 -25.00 -1.54 17.22
C LEU A 317 -23.96 -0.52 16.79
N ASP A 318 -23.95 0.66 17.38
CA ASP A 318 -23.07 1.79 17.10
C ASP A 318 -21.91 1.92 18.09
N GLU A 319 -21.79 1.03 19.03
CA GLU A 319 -20.77 1.07 20.09
C GLU A 319 -19.43 0.54 19.61
N VAL A 320 -18.36 1.31 19.90
CA VAL A 320 -16.96 0.94 19.68
C VAL A 320 -16.41 0.25 20.93
N ARG A 321 -15.63 -0.81 20.77
CA ARG A 321 -14.93 -1.49 21.86
C ARG A 321 -14.03 -0.53 22.65
N PRO A 322 -13.70 -0.81 23.92
CA PRO A 322 -12.75 0.01 24.70
C PRO A 322 -11.43 0.21 23.95
N VAL A 323 -10.96 1.46 23.89
CA VAL A 323 -9.72 1.86 23.19
C VAL A 323 -8.68 2.30 24.23
N SER A 324 -7.46 1.77 24.12
CA SER A 324 -6.28 2.26 24.83
C SER A 324 -5.11 2.46 23.86
N CYS A 325 -4.28 3.47 24.15
CA CYS A 325 -3.15 3.86 23.33
C CYS A 325 -1.92 4.11 24.19
N GLU A 326 -0.75 3.67 23.72
CA GLU A 326 0.54 3.97 24.32
C GLU A 326 1.55 4.34 23.22
N VAL A 327 2.47 5.24 23.52
CA VAL A 327 3.54 5.65 22.59
C VAL A 327 4.90 5.55 23.26
N GLY A 328 5.96 5.40 22.46
CA GLY A 328 7.33 5.38 22.96
C GLY A 328 7.71 4.15 23.79
N ILE A 329 6.96 3.05 23.66
CA ILE A 329 7.18 1.82 24.46
C ILE A 329 8.46 1.07 24.12
N LEU A 330 9.05 1.33 22.95
CA LEU A 330 10.31 0.74 22.49
C LEU A 330 11.44 1.79 22.53
N PRO A 331 12.38 1.72 23.47
CA PRO A 331 13.27 2.83 23.77
C PRO A 331 14.32 3.14 22.70
N ARG A 332 14.59 2.21 21.77
CA ARG A 332 15.62 2.40 20.74
C ARG A 332 15.08 2.58 19.33
N THR A 333 13.77 2.54 19.15
CA THR A 333 13.12 2.80 17.85
C THR A 333 12.98 4.31 17.61
N HIS A 334 12.73 4.69 16.35
CA HIS A 334 12.55 6.11 16.03
C HIS A 334 11.17 6.62 16.47
N GLY A 335 10.16 5.74 16.47
CA GLY A 335 8.84 5.96 17.05
C GLY A 335 8.11 4.63 17.20
N SER A 336 7.24 4.52 18.19
CA SER A 336 6.38 3.34 18.36
C SER A 336 5.03 3.74 18.94
N GLY A 337 3.98 3.05 18.49
CA GLY A 337 2.61 3.20 18.95
C GLY A 337 1.97 1.83 19.19
N LEU A 338 1.44 1.61 20.37
CA LEU A 338 0.62 0.47 20.71
C LEU A 338 -0.83 0.91 20.75
N PHE A 339 -1.64 0.36 19.85
CA PHE A 339 -3.07 0.60 19.78
C PHE A 339 -3.82 -0.68 20.17
N THR A 340 -4.72 -0.57 21.13
CA THR A 340 -5.56 -1.68 21.57
C THR A 340 -7.03 -1.27 21.50
N ARG A 341 -7.87 -2.12 20.87
CA ARG A 341 -9.30 -1.96 20.78
C ARG A 341 -9.99 -3.30 21.10
N GLY A 342 -10.48 -3.43 22.34
CA GLY A 342 -10.91 -4.73 22.85
C GLY A 342 -9.81 -5.78 22.71
N GLN A 343 -10.11 -6.92 22.06
CA GLN A 343 -9.17 -8.00 21.77
C GLN A 343 -8.49 -7.84 20.38
N THR A 344 -8.19 -6.62 19.97
CA THR A 344 -7.38 -6.33 18.78
C THR A 344 -6.26 -5.39 19.19
N GLN A 345 -5.03 -5.85 19.13
CA GLN A 345 -3.84 -5.10 19.55
C GLN A 345 -2.82 -5.04 18.42
N VAL A 346 -2.33 -3.83 18.13
CA VAL A 346 -1.37 -3.55 17.08
C VAL A 346 -0.23 -2.71 17.61
N LEU A 347 0.99 -3.22 17.46
CA LEU A 347 2.22 -2.47 17.68
C LEU A 347 2.74 -1.99 16.34
N THR A 348 2.77 -0.67 16.14
CA THR A 348 3.40 -0.09 14.94
C THR A 348 4.70 0.61 15.31
N VAL A 349 5.72 0.38 14.50
CA VAL A 349 7.06 0.96 14.67
C VAL A 349 7.41 1.78 13.44
N THR A 350 7.85 3.01 13.67
CA THR A 350 8.36 3.93 12.64
C THR A 350 9.88 3.88 12.61
N THR A 351 10.44 3.75 11.41
CA THR A 351 11.86 3.93 11.13
C THR A 351 12.03 5.04 10.10
N LEU A 352 12.91 5.99 10.39
CA LEU A 352 13.31 7.06 9.48
C LEU A 352 14.67 6.71 8.89
N GLY A 353 14.78 6.77 7.57
CA GLY A 353 16.00 6.51 6.82
C GLY A 353 16.39 7.71 5.98
N SER A 354 17.56 7.64 5.32
CA SER A 354 17.98 8.59 4.30
C SER A 354 17.09 8.50 3.06
N ILE A 355 17.21 9.45 2.15
CA ILE A 355 16.51 9.38 0.85
C ILE A 355 17.02 8.18 0.05
N GLY A 356 18.30 7.83 0.16
CA GLY A 356 18.88 6.65 -0.49
C GLY A 356 18.29 5.30 -0.04
N ASP A 357 17.55 5.26 1.09
CA ASP A 357 16.83 4.08 1.56
C ASP A 357 15.46 3.88 0.89
N GLU A 358 15.10 4.70 -0.10
CA GLU A 358 13.86 4.53 -0.88
C GLU A 358 13.76 3.15 -1.51
N GLN A 359 12.54 2.63 -1.55
CA GLN A 359 12.28 1.40 -2.28
C GLN A 359 12.35 1.66 -3.79
N ILE A 360 13.22 0.94 -4.49
CA ILE A 360 13.25 0.93 -5.95
C ILE A 360 12.08 0.08 -6.45
N ILE A 361 11.25 0.65 -7.33
CA ILE A 361 10.13 -0.01 -7.98
C ILE A 361 10.54 -0.41 -9.40
N ASP A 362 10.60 -1.72 -9.66
CA ASP A 362 10.81 -2.30 -10.99
C ASP A 362 9.51 -2.94 -11.45
N GLY A 363 8.57 -2.11 -11.89
CA GLY A 363 7.21 -2.49 -12.29
C GLY A 363 6.81 -1.99 -13.67
N LEU A 364 5.53 -2.18 -14.01
CA LEU A 364 4.93 -1.74 -15.27
C LEU A 364 4.54 -0.26 -15.26
N GLY A 365 4.36 0.32 -14.07
CA GLY A 365 3.98 1.72 -13.87
C GLY A 365 5.12 2.72 -14.14
N PRO A 366 4.80 4.03 -14.07
CA PRO A 366 5.77 5.11 -14.21
C PRO A 366 6.61 5.32 -12.93
N GLU A 367 6.12 4.91 -11.78
CA GLU A 367 6.81 5.06 -10.50
C GLU A 367 8.10 4.25 -10.49
N THR A 368 9.19 4.86 -10.06
CA THR A 368 10.52 4.24 -9.98
C THR A 368 11.01 4.08 -8.54
N THR A 369 10.52 4.91 -7.64
CA THR A 369 10.88 4.90 -6.22
C THR A 369 9.67 5.14 -5.32
N LYS A 370 9.83 4.80 -4.04
CA LYS A 370 8.82 5.00 -3.02
C LYS A 370 9.50 5.29 -1.68
N HIS A 371 9.22 6.46 -1.10
CA HIS A 371 9.82 6.94 0.15
C HIS A 371 8.95 6.72 1.39
N TYR A 372 7.67 6.35 1.21
CA TYR A 372 6.77 6.00 2.30
C TYR A 372 6.31 4.55 2.16
N LEU A 373 6.60 3.73 3.17
CA LEU A 373 6.42 2.28 3.16
C LEU A 373 5.62 1.85 4.38
N HIS A 374 4.62 1.00 4.17
CA HIS A 374 3.89 0.37 5.28
C HIS A 374 3.86 -1.15 5.14
N HIS A 375 4.42 -1.86 6.10
CA HIS A 375 4.41 -3.32 6.18
C HIS A 375 3.50 -3.79 7.32
N TYR A 376 2.82 -4.91 7.09
CA TYR A 376 1.85 -5.49 8.02
C TYR A 376 2.16 -6.98 8.21
N ASN A 377 2.30 -7.41 9.45
CA ASN A 377 2.58 -8.79 9.83
C ASN A 377 1.45 -9.35 10.69
N PHE A 378 0.98 -10.56 10.33
CA PHE A 378 -0.09 -11.26 11.02
C PHE A 378 0.38 -12.66 11.45
N PRO A 379 1.14 -12.79 12.54
CA PRO A 379 1.63 -14.08 13.03
C PRO A 379 0.49 -14.94 13.62
N GLY A 380 0.67 -16.25 13.64
CA GLY A 380 -0.34 -17.19 14.14
C GLY A 380 -0.77 -16.95 15.59
N TYR A 381 0.17 -16.52 16.45
CA TYR A 381 -0.13 -16.24 17.86
C TYR A 381 -1.18 -15.12 18.05
N SER A 382 -1.37 -14.23 17.08
CA SER A 382 -2.37 -13.16 17.15
C SER A 382 -3.81 -13.68 17.21
N VAL A 383 -4.03 -14.92 16.79
CA VAL A 383 -5.31 -15.64 16.87
C VAL A 383 -5.19 -16.97 17.64
N GLY A 384 -4.09 -17.18 18.39
CA GLY A 384 -3.87 -18.38 19.18
C GLY A 384 -3.46 -19.63 18.38
N GLU A 385 -3.03 -19.47 17.13
CA GLU A 385 -2.66 -20.58 16.24
C GLU A 385 -1.15 -20.84 16.27
N ALA A 386 -0.76 -22.11 16.37
CA ALA A 386 0.61 -22.57 16.14
C ALA A 386 0.81 -22.90 14.66
N ARG A 387 1.45 -21.99 13.93
CA ARG A 387 1.73 -22.16 12.50
C ARG A 387 3.14 -21.70 12.13
N PRO A 388 3.78 -22.28 11.10
CA PRO A 388 5.08 -21.83 10.63
C PRO A 388 5.07 -20.37 10.17
N MET A 389 6.10 -19.62 10.53
CA MET A 389 6.32 -18.27 9.99
C MET A 389 6.68 -18.38 8.50
N ARG A 390 5.98 -17.62 7.68
CA ARG A 390 6.17 -17.58 6.21
C ARG A 390 6.28 -16.13 5.75
N SER A 391 6.64 -15.93 4.47
CA SER A 391 6.54 -14.61 3.83
C SER A 391 5.10 -14.10 3.90
N PRO A 392 4.88 -12.77 3.93
CA PRO A 392 3.55 -12.19 3.95
C PRO A 392 2.65 -12.76 2.84
N GLY A 393 1.46 -13.15 3.22
CA GLY A 393 0.44 -13.64 2.30
C GLY A 393 -0.34 -12.51 1.62
N ARG A 394 -1.21 -12.87 0.66
CA ARG A 394 -2.05 -11.90 -0.07
C ARG A 394 -2.89 -11.00 0.85
N ARG A 395 -3.37 -11.53 1.99
CA ARG A 395 -4.16 -10.76 2.97
C ARG A 395 -3.30 -9.72 3.68
N GLU A 396 -2.09 -10.08 4.09
CA GLU A 396 -1.16 -9.20 4.77
C GLU A 396 -0.71 -8.04 3.86
N ILE A 397 -0.39 -8.34 2.60
CA ILE A 397 -0.09 -7.32 1.59
C ILE A 397 -1.27 -6.36 1.40
N GLY A 398 -2.49 -6.87 1.30
CA GLY A 398 -3.70 -6.06 1.16
C GLY A 398 -4.00 -5.16 2.37
N HIS A 399 -3.78 -5.67 3.60
CA HIS A 399 -3.97 -4.89 4.83
C HIS A 399 -2.89 -3.80 4.97
N GLY A 400 -1.63 -4.11 4.64
CA GLY A 400 -0.55 -3.13 4.61
C GLY A 400 -0.82 -2.00 3.62
N ALA A 401 -1.22 -2.34 2.39
CA ALA A 401 -1.55 -1.37 1.37
C ALA A 401 -2.74 -0.46 1.73
N LEU A 402 -3.75 -1.00 2.44
CA LEU A 402 -4.87 -0.19 2.94
C LEU A 402 -4.40 0.82 3.99
N ALA A 403 -3.59 0.40 4.95
CA ALA A 403 -3.07 1.29 5.99
C ALA A 403 -2.11 2.34 5.40
N GLU A 404 -1.28 1.96 4.44
CA GLU A 404 -0.42 2.88 3.69
C GLU A 404 -1.22 3.96 2.97
N ARG A 405 -2.22 3.55 2.20
CA ARG A 405 -3.11 4.45 1.45
C ARG A 405 -3.88 5.41 2.38
N ALA A 406 -4.30 4.93 3.55
CA ALA A 406 -5.03 5.73 4.52
C ALA A 406 -4.21 6.91 5.08
N LEU A 407 -2.90 6.74 5.21
CA LEU A 407 -1.99 7.73 5.77
C LEU A 407 -1.25 8.56 4.72
N PHE A 408 -1.14 8.05 3.48
CA PHE A 408 -0.37 8.68 2.40
C PHE A 408 -0.68 10.17 2.23
N PRO A 409 -1.95 10.65 2.21
CA PRO A 409 -2.26 12.07 2.04
C PRO A 409 -1.81 12.95 3.22
N MET A 410 -1.47 12.34 4.34
CA MET A 410 -1.05 13.02 5.57
C MET A 410 0.45 13.07 5.75
N ILE A 411 1.20 12.27 4.97
CA ILE A 411 2.66 12.26 5.00
C ILE A 411 3.20 13.58 4.42
N PRO A 412 4.19 14.21 5.06
CA PRO A 412 4.84 15.40 4.51
C PRO A 412 5.58 15.10 3.21
N SER A 413 5.78 16.12 2.37
CA SER A 413 6.61 16.02 1.18
C SER A 413 8.11 15.81 1.56
N ILE A 414 8.92 15.35 0.60
CA ILE A 414 10.37 15.19 0.81
C ILE A 414 11.04 16.54 1.07
N GLU A 415 10.53 17.60 0.46
CA GLU A 415 11.03 18.97 0.67
C GLU A 415 10.81 19.46 2.11
N ASP A 416 9.66 19.09 2.71
CA ASP A 416 9.30 19.49 4.08
C ASP A 416 9.93 18.56 5.13
N PHE A 417 10.08 17.28 4.81
CA PHE A 417 10.61 16.25 5.71
C PHE A 417 11.41 15.20 4.93
N PRO A 418 12.73 15.44 4.72
CA PRO A 418 13.57 14.69 3.78
C PRO A 418 13.98 13.30 4.31
N TYR A 419 13.02 12.44 4.59
CA TYR A 419 13.25 11.09 5.08
C TYR A 419 12.47 10.05 4.28
N THR A 420 13.09 8.90 4.10
CA THR A 420 12.35 7.68 3.81
C THR A 420 11.71 7.19 5.09
N ILE A 421 10.38 7.01 5.06
CA ILE A 421 9.58 6.62 6.23
C ILE A 421 9.11 5.18 6.05
N ARG A 422 9.51 4.28 6.96
CA ARG A 422 9.05 2.90 6.99
C ARG A 422 8.25 2.62 8.25
N LEU A 423 7.01 2.17 8.08
CA LEU A 423 6.15 1.67 9.14
C LEU A 423 6.08 0.14 9.09
N VAL A 424 6.10 -0.50 10.25
CA VAL A 424 5.83 -1.92 10.41
C VAL A 424 4.79 -2.11 11.48
N SER A 425 3.62 -2.65 11.12
CA SER A 425 2.55 -3.00 12.05
C SER A 425 2.59 -4.50 12.37
N GLU A 426 2.88 -4.82 13.62
CA GLU A 426 2.85 -6.17 14.18
C GLU A 426 1.49 -6.39 14.85
N ILE A 427 0.73 -7.36 14.39
CA ILE A 427 -0.54 -7.72 15.00
C ILE A 427 -0.30 -8.67 16.15
N LEU A 428 -0.50 -8.17 17.38
CA LEU A 428 -0.25 -8.93 18.60
C LEU A 428 -1.46 -9.76 19.01
N GLU A 429 -2.67 -9.20 18.79
CA GLU A 429 -3.93 -9.88 19.06
C GLU A 429 -4.98 -9.43 18.02
N SER A 430 -5.88 -10.33 17.60
CA SER A 430 -6.90 -10.01 16.61
C SER A 430 -8.26 -10.64 16.91
N ASN A 431 -9.26 -9.78 17.03
CA ASN A 431 -10.68 -10.12 17.00
C ASN A 431 -11.43 -9.15 16.06
N GLY A 432 -11.06 -9.17 14.79
CA GLY A 432 -11.64 -8.32 13.74
C GLY A 432 -10.97 -6.96 13.58
N SER A 433 -10.92 -6.50 12.34
CA SER A 433 -10.43 -5.18 11.92
C SER A 433 -9.03 -4.78 12.40
N SER A 434 -8.07 -5.70 12.29
CA SER A 434 -6.66 -5.40 12.58
C SER A 434 -6.04 -4.38 11.62
N SER A 435 -6.53 -4.29 10.37
CA SER A 435 -6.08 -3.26 9.40
C SER A 435 -6.40 -1.84 9.88
N MET A 436 -7.58 -1.61 10.46
CA MET A 436 -7.91 -0.29 11.02
C MET A 436 -7.16 -0.02 12.33
N GLY A 437 -6.86 -1.07 13.10
CA GLY A 437 -5.90 -0.98 14.21
C GLY A 437 -4.51 -0.55 13.74
N SER A 438 -4.05 -1.04 12.58
CA SER A 438 -2.78 -0.62 11.97
C SER A 438 -2.79 0.85 11.56
N VAL A 439 -3.89 1.36 11.00
CA VAL A 439 -4.04 2.80 10.69
C VAL A 439 -3.87 3.64 11.95
N CYS A 440 -4.56 3.27 13.03
CA CYS A 440 -4.48 3.99 14.32
C CYS A 440 -3.08 3.90 14.95
N GLY A 441 -2.50 2.69 15.01
CA GLY A 441 -1.16 2.46 15.53
C GLY A 441 -0.08 3.20 14.72
N SER A 442 -0.26 3.29 13.40
CA SER A 442 0.64 4.03 12.51
C SER A 442 0.58 5.53 12.75
N THR A 443 -0.61 6.09 12.94
CA THR A 443 -0.76 7.50 13.32
C THR A 443 -0.03 7.80 14.63
N LEU A 444 -0.23 6.97 15.66
CA LEU A 444 0.45 7.11 16.96
C LEU A 444 1.98 7.02 16.82
N SER A 445 2.46 6.06 16.03
CA SER A 445 3.88 5.81 15.82
C SER A 445 4.56 6.95 15.03
N LEU A 446 3.91 7.49 14.00
CA LEU A 446 4.39 8.65 13.24
C LEU A 446 4.49 9.90 14.11
N MET A 447 3.44 10.18 14.90
CA MET A 447 3.44 11.31 15.82
C MET A 447 4.50 11.16 16.91
N CYS A 448 4.69 9.95 17.44
CA CYS A 448 5.75 9.62 18.41
C CYS A 448 7.16 9.83 17.80
N ALA A 449 7.33 9.52 16.51
CA ALA A 449 8.58 9.70 15.80
C ALA A 449 8.90 11.17 15.47
N GLY A 450 7.96 12.10 15.69
CA GLY A 450 8.12 13.51 15.33
C GLY A 450 7.89 13.81 13.85
N VAL A 451 7.28 12.88 13.10
CA VAL A 451 6.91 13.12 11.69
C VAL A 451 5.79 14.15 11.64
N PRO A 452 5.95 15.29 10.93
CA PRO A 452 4.98 16.38 10.91
C PRO A 452 3.81 16.05 9.96
N ILE A 453 3.03 14.98 10.29
CA ILE A 453 1.85 14.63 9.51
C ILE A 453 0.84 15.78 9.51
N LYS A 454 0.15 15.99 8.37
CA LYS A 454 -0.83 17.08 8.22
C LYS A 454 -1.94 17.03 9.26
N ARG A 455 -2.45 15.84 9.56
CA ARG A 455 -3.51 15.54 10.54
C ARG A 455 -3.47 14.07 10.94
N PRO A 456 -3.86 13.75 12.18
CA PRO A 456 -3.99 12.36 12.61
C PRO A 456 -5.16 11.66 11.89
N VAL A 457 -4.96 10.38 11.59
CA VAL A 457 -5.93 9.50 10.93
C VAL A 457 -6.38 8.43 11.90
N SER A 458 -7.69 8.18 11.96
CA SER A 458 -8.27 7.02 12.62
C SER A 458 -9.05 6.16 11.61
N GLY A 459 -9.30 4.91 11.98
CA GLY A 459 -10.03 3.99 11.14
C GLY A 459 -11.00 3.11 11.93
N VAL A 460 -12.12 2.76 11.32
CA VAL A 460 -13.13 1.86 11.87
C VAL A 460 -13.62 0.89 10.79
N ALA A 461 -13.98 -0.33 11.19
CA ALA A 461 -14.66 -1.28 10.32
C ALA A 461 -16.15 -1.35 10.69
N MET A 462 -16.96 -1.13 9.68
CA MET A 462 -18.41 -1.23 9.74
C MET A 462 -18.85 -2.60 9.21
N GLY A 463 -19.96 -3.11 9.70
CA GLY A 463 -20.62 -4.30 9.20
C GLY A 463 -22.06 -4.04 8.80
N LEU A 464 -22.59 -4.96 8.00
CA LEU A 464 -24.01 -5.05 7.68
C LEU A 464 -24.46 -6.48 7.93
N VAL A 465 -25.57 -6.62 8.59
CA VAL A 465 -26.30 -7.90 8.70
C VAL A 465 -27.72 -7.65 8.23
N ARG A 466 -28.17 -8.43 7.25
CA ARG A 466 -29.51 -8.32 6.67
C ARG A 466 -30.24 -9.65 6.82
N ASP A 467 -31.49 -9.60 7.27
CA ASP A 467 -32.39 -10.77 7.35
C ASP A 467 -33.73 -10.40 6.74
N GLY A 468 -34.02 -10.93 5.55
CA GLY A 468 -35.13 -10.46 4.74
C GLY A 468 -35.04 -8.99 4.36
N ASP A 469 -36.03 -8.20 4.77
CA ASP A 469 -36.08 -6.75 4.58
C ASP A 469 -35.43 -5.96 5.75
N ASP A 470 -35.23 -6.64 6.89
CA ASP A 470 -34.59 -6.04 8.05
C ASP A 470 -33.06 -6.02 7.90
N TYR A 471 -32.44 -4.96 8.38
CA TYR A 471 -30.98 -4.86 8.42
C TYR A 471 -30.49 -4.10 9.64
N SER A 472 -29.24 -4.32 9.99
CA SER A 472 -28.50 -3.58 11.01
C SER A 472 -27.11 -3.23 10.52
N ILE A 473 -26.70 -1.97 10.76
CA ILE A 473 -25.34 -1.50 10.50
C ILE A 473 -24.60 -1.54 11.85
N LEU A 474 -23.40 -2.12 11.83
CA LEU A 474 -22.57 -2.32 13.02
C LEU A 474 -21.32 -1.44 12.93
N THR A 475 -20.99 -0.73 14.04
CA THR A 475 -19.73 -0.03 14.19
C THR A 475 -18.72 -0.94 14.88
N ASP A 476 -17.46 -0.94 14.40
CA ASP A 476 -16.36 -1.72 14.99
C ASP A 476 -16.68 -3.20 15.11
N ILE A 477 -16.81 -3.86 13.96
CA ILE A 477 -17.10 -5.29 13.90
C ILE A 477 -15.98 -6.15 14.46
N GLN A 478 -16.37 -7.22 15.15
CA GLN A 478 -15.48 -8.30 15.59
C GLN A 478 -15.44 -9.45 14.58
N GLY A 479 -14.54 -10.42 14.82
CA GLY A 479 -14.29 -11.52 13.88
C GLY A 479 -15.53 -12.35 13.53
N MET A 480 -16.39 -12.62 14.50
CA MET A 480 -17.66 -13.36 14.28
C MET A 480 -18.62 -12.55 13.41
N GLU A 481 -18.74 -11.26 13.63
CA GLU A 481 -19.63 -10.37 12.86
C GLU A 481 -19.12 -10.15 11.43
N ASP A 482 -17.78 -10.12 11.23
CA ASP A 482 -17.18 -10.15 9.89
C ASP A 482 -17.48 -11.48 9.18
N ALA A 483 -17.27 -12.62 9.84
CA ALA A 483 -17.44 -13.94 9.25
C ALA A 483 -18.91 -14.23 8.86
N LEU A 484 -19.86 -13.87 9.71
CA LEU A 484 -21.29 -14.22 9.58
C LEU A 484 -22.14 -13.09 8.97
N GLY A 485 -21.59 -11.87 8.85
CA GLY A 485 -22.25 -10.71 8.26
C GLY A 485 -22.17 -10.66 6.73
N ASP A 486 -22.78 -9.63 6.17
CA ASP A 486 -22.98 -9.44 4.73
C ASP A 486 -22.06 -8.38 4.12
N MET A 487 -21.45 -7.54 4.93
CA MET A 487 -20.52 -6.49 4.50
C MET A 487 -19.39 -6.31 5.51
N ASP A 488 -18.19 -6.16 5.01
CA ASP A 488 -17.01 -5.62 5.71
C ASP A 488 -16.63 -4.28 5.07
N PHE A 489 -16.83 -3.17 5.78
CA PHE A 489 -16.65 -1.82 5.28
C PHE A 489 -15.70 -1.03 6.16
N LYS A 490 -14.47 -0.89 5.72
CA LYS A 490 -13.40 -0.18 6.41
C LYS A 490 -13.34 1.25 5.92
N VAL A 491 -13.38 2.21 6.86
CA VAL A 491 -13.31 3.63 6.58
C VAL A 491 -12.24 4.26 7.45
N ALA A 492 -11.25 4.88 6.82
CA ALA A 492 -10.21 5.66 7.47
C ALA A 492 -10.31 7.14 7.07
N GLY A 493 -9.91 8.03 7.95
CA GLY A 493 -9.91 9.46 7.67
C GLY A 493 -9.55 10.31 8.88
N THR A 494 -9.48 11.61 8.61
CA THR A 494 -9.20 12.68 9.57
C THR A 494 -10.50 13.32 10.08
N THR A 495 -10.38 14.38 10.84
CA THR A 495 -11.52 15.23 11.21
C THR A 495 -12.16 15.96 10.01
N LYS A 496 -11.43 16.11 8.89
CA LYS A 496 -11.92 16.82 7.70
C LYS A 496 -12.65 15.91 6.72
N GLY A 497 -12.18 14.67 6.54
CA GLY A 497 -12.76 13.78 5.57
C GLY A 497 -12.08 12.41 5.50
N ILE A 498 -12.49 11.64 4.53
CA ILE A 498 -12.05 10.28 4.27
C ILE A 498 -10.69 10.31 3.58
N THR A 499 -9.79 9.42 4.00
CA THR A 499 -8.48 9.19 3.36
C THR A 499 -8.38 7.82 2.69
N ALA A 500 -9.11 6.81 3.20
CA ALA A 500 -9.20 5.51 2.53
C ALA A 500 -10.50 4.78 2.86
N ILE A 501 -10.95 3.99 1.89
CA ILE A 501 -12.08 3.07 2.04
C ILE A 501 -11.70 1.72 1.45
N GLN A 502 -12.19 0.65 2.10
CA GLN A 502 -12.25 -0.69 1.52
C GLN A 502 -13.55 -1.35 1.91
N MET A 503 -14.32 -1.82 0.93
CA MET A 503 -15.60 -2.49 1.15
C MET A 503 -15.66 -3.81 0.40
N ASP A 504 -16.11 -4.83 1.09
CA ASP A 504 -16.44 -6.14 0.57
C ASP A 504 -17.88 -6.48 0.91
N ILE A 505 -18.67 -6.88 -0.10
CA ILE A 505 -20.06 -7.23 0.05
C ILE A 505 -20.22 -8.70 -0.32
N LYS A 506 -20.94 -9.44 0.51
CA LYS A 506 -21.17 -10.89 0.36
C LYS A 506 -22.60 -11.22 -0.13
N ILE A 507 -23.43 -10.19 -0.33
CA ILE A 507 -24.82 -10.30 -0.80
C ILE A 507 -25.00 -9.56 -2.14
N ALA A 508 -26.15 -9.76 -2.78
CA ALA A 508 -26.45 -9.25 -4.13
C ALA A 508 -26.66 -7.72 -4.22
N GLY A 509 -26.29 -6.96 -3.19
CA GLY A 509 -26.25 -5.51 -3.27
C GLY A 509 -26.69 -4.76 -2.03
N ILE A 510 -26.25 -3.51 -1.96
CA ILE A 510 -26.65 -2.52 -0.96
C ILE A 510 -27.21 -1.29 -1.65
N THR A 511 -28.21 -0.68 -1.02
CA THR A 511 -28.82 0.54 -1.52
C THR A 511 -27.97 1.78 -1.18
N ARG A 512 -28.23 2.90 -1.88
CA ARG A 512 -27.63 4.20 -1.57
C ARG A 512 -27.83 4.59 -0.09
N ASP A 513 -29.02 4.35 0.46
CA ASP A 513 -29.37 4.75 1.83
C ASP A 513 -28.60 3.95 2.88
N ILE A 514 -28.37 2.65 2.64
CA ILE A 514 -27.54 1.81 3.51
C ILE A 514 -26.10 2.31 3.48
N LEU A 515 -25.54 2.60 2.31
CA LEU A 515 -24.18 3.16 2.19
C LEU A 515 -24.03 4.51 2.88
N ALA A 516 -25.01 5.42 2.68
CA ALA A 516 -25.02 6.73 3.33
C ALA A 516 -25.06 6.60 4.86
N SER A 517 -25.92 5.73 5.37
CA SER A 517 -26.03 5.46 6.80
C SER A 517 -24.75 4.85 7.38
N ALA A 518 -24.14 3.89 6.66
CA ALA A 518 -22.87 3.26 7.08
C ALA A 518 -21.71 4.26 7.12
N LEU A 519 -21.62 5.16 6.13
CA LEU A 519 -20.62 6.24 6.12
C LEU A 519 -20.82 7.24 7.26
N ALA A 520 -22.07 7.65 7.51
CA ALA A 520 -22.40 8.56 8.62
C ALA A 520 -22.04 7.94 9.99
N GLN A 521 -22.36 6.67 10.20
CA GLN A 521 -22.04 5.94 11.43
C GLN A 521 -20.53 5.70 11.55
N ALA A 522 -19.84 5.41 10.45
CA ALA A 522 -18.38 5.29 10.41
C ALA A 522 -17.67 6.60 10.81
N LYS A 523 -18.22 7.76 10.43
CA LYS A 523 -17.71 9.08 10.85
C LYS A 523 -17.74 9.25 12.36
N GLN A 524 -18.83 8.83 13.00
CA GLN A 524 -18.97 8.89 14.47
C GLN A 524 -17.97 7.93 15.15
N GLY A 525 -17.86 6.68 14.66
CA GLY A 525 -16.90 5.70 15.17
C GLY A 525 -15.46 6.16 15.05
N ARG A 526 -15.08 6.74 13.90
CA ARG A 526 -13.74 7.32 13.69
C ARG A 526 -13.47 8.49 14.64
N ALA A 527 -14.43 9.38 14.84
CA ALA A 527 -14.29 10.52 15.74
C ALA A 527 -14.06 10.07 17.19
N PHE A 528 -14.81 9.07 17.66
CA PHE A 528 -14.61 8.48 18.99
C PHE A 528 -13.23 7.87 19.16
N ILE A 529 -12.76 7.07 18.20
CA ILE A 529 -11.43 6.45 18.24
C ILE A 529 -10.34 7.53 18.23
N LEU A 530 -10.49 8.55 17.38
CA LEU A 530 -9.53 9.65 17.27
C LEU A 530 -9.42 10.44 18.58
N GLU A 531 -10.53 10.70 19.28
CA GLU A 531 -10.51 11.34 20.60
C GLU A 531 -9.63 10.56 21.59
N LYS A 532 -9.74 9.22 21.63
CA LYS A 532 -8.92 8.39 22.50
C LYS A 532 -7.42 8.40 22.11
N MET A 533 -7.13 8.42 20.82
CA MET A 533 -5.77 8.54 20.32
C MET A 533 -5.14 9.88 20.70
N LEU A 534 -5.88 10.98 20.53
CA LEU A 534 -5.41 12.34 20.86
C LEU A 534 -5.28 12.58 22.36
N ALA A 535 -5.98 11.83 23.20
CA ALA A 535 -5.76 11.83 24.65
C ALA A 535 -4.39 11.23 25.04
N CYS A 536 -3.81 10.36 24.19
CA CYS A 536 -2.48 9.78 24.39
C CYS A 536 -1.38 10.70 23.81
N ILE A 537 -1.55 11.16 22.56
CA ILE A 537 -0.64 12.08 21.88
C ILE A 537 -1.44 13.03 20.99
N ASP A 538 -1.41 14.33 21.28
CA ASP A 538 -2.23 15.35 20.61
C ASP A 538 -1.54 16.01 19.40
N LYS A 539 -0.21 15.94 19.35
CA LYS A 539 0.63 16.50 18.29
C LYS A 539 1.90 15.68 18.11
N PRO A 540 2.54 15.76 16.93
CA PRO A 540 3.85 15.14 16.72
C PRO A 540 4.87 15.61 17.75
N ALA A 541 5.77 14.69 18.16
CA ALA A 541 6.87 15.02 19.06
C ALA A 541 7.72 16.15 18.47
N ALA A 542 8.15 17.08 19.32
CA ALA A 542 8.91 18.26 18.86
C ALA A 542 10.32 17.92 18.39
N GLU A 543 10.87 16.82 18.88
CA GLU A 543 12.21 16.34 18.53
C GLU A 543 12.14 14.88 18.06
N LEU A 544 13.00 14.57 17.10
CA LEU A 544 13.19 13.18 16.67
C LEU A 544 13.89 12.37 17.77
N SER A 545 13.68 11.05 17.75
CA SER A 545 14.43 10.12 18.60
C SER A 545 15.95 10.39 18.51
N PRO A 546 16.70 10.27 19.61
CA PRO A 546 18.17 10.38 19.56
C PRO A 546 18.83 9.29 18.72
N TYR A 547 18.09 8.23 18.37
CA TYR A 547 18.56 7.15 17.51
C TYR A 547 18.18 7.37 16.04
N ALA A 548 17.29 8.32 15.74
CA ALA A 548 16.95 8.67 14.37
C ALA A 548 18.08 9.46 13.72
N PRO A 549 18.39 9.20 12.44
CA PRO A 549 19.35 10.01 11.71
C PRO A 549 18.84 11.46 11.60
N ARG A 550 19.76 12.41 11.58
CA ARG A 550 19.48 13.81 11.22
C ARG A 550 19.78 13.98 9.74
N VAL A 551 19.01 14.81 9.07
CA VAL A 551 19.22 15.15 7.66
C VAL A 551 19.46 16.65 7.57
N GLU A 552 20.54 17.06 6.90
CA GLU A 552 20.84 18.44 6.53
C GLU A 552 20.84 18.55 5.02
N VAL A 553 20.20 19.57 4.49
CA VAL A 553 20.12 19.82 3.05
C VAL A 553 20.98 21.02 2.69
N ILE A 554 21.89 20.83 1.74
CA ILE A 554 22.72 21.89 1.15
C ILE A 554 22.32 22.03 -0.31
N THR A 555 22.01 23.25 -0.74
CA THR A 555 21.75 23.52 -2.15
C THR A 555 22.99 24.12 -2.80
N ILE A 556 23.44 23.52 -3.89
CA ILE A 556 24.58 23.98 -4.69
C ILE A 556 24.17 24.27 -6.13
N ASP A 557 24.98 24.99 -6.87
CA ASP A 557 24.80 25.15 -8.31
C ASP A 557 24.91 23.79 -9.03
N ILE A 558 24.00 23.56 -9.97
CA ILE A 558 23.92 22.30 -10.73
C ILE A 558 25.25 21.99 -11.44
N ASP A 559 25.94 23.02 -11.93
CA ASP A 559 27.23 22.86 -12.60
C ASP A 559 28.34 22.34 -11.65
N LYS A 560 28.20 22.53 -10.33
CA LYS A 560 29.13 22.07 -9.30
C LYS A 560 28.90 20.62 -8.83
N ILE A 561 27.78 20.02 -9.19
CA ILE A 561 27.48 18.62 -8.84
C ILE A 561 28.63 17.69 -9.24
N ARG A 562 29.20 17.90 -10.43
CA ARG A 562 30.32 17.09 -10.94
C ARG A 562 31.58 17.21 -10.10
N ASP A 563 31.82 18.37 -9.51
CA ASP A 563 32.99 18.61 -8.64
C ASP A 563 32.82 17.85 -7.32
N VAL A 564 31.62 17.86 -6.74
CA VAL A 564 31.31 17.15 -5.49
C VAL A 564 31.30 15.63 -5.70
N ILE A 565 30.77 15.13 -6.83
CA ILE A 565 30.82 13.68 -7.15
C ILE A 565 32.27 13.26 -7.45
N GLY A 566 33.00 14.06 -8.24
CA GLY A 566 34.34 13.75 -8.73
C GLY A 566 34.35 12.59 -9.74
N THR A 567 35.48 12.41 -10.41
CA THR A 567 35.65 11.37 -11.44
C THR A 567 35.41 9.97 -10.87
N GLY A 568 34.36 9.29 -11.35
CA GLY A 568 33.97 7.96 -10.88
C GLY A 568 33.52 7.92 -9.41
N GLY A 569 33.03 9.04 -8.85
CA GLY A 569 32.52 9.15 -7.49
C GLY A 569 33.62 9.21 -6.41
N LYS A 570 34.86 9.55 -6.78
CA LYS A 570 36.01 9.55 -5.84
C LYS A 570 35.90 10.61 -4.76
N VAL A 571 35.36 11.78 -5.08
CA VAL A 571 35.28 12.90 -4.13
C VAL A 571 34.21 12.64 -3.08
N VAL A 572 33.00 12.28 -3.51
CA VAL A 572 31.92 11.97 -2.57
C VAL A 572 32.25 10.77 -1.69
N ARG A 573 32.90 9.72 -2.25
CA ARG A 573 33.36 8.58 -1.44
C ARG A 573 34.37 9.00 -0.39
N LYS A 574 35.29 9.90 -0.72
CA LYS A 574 36.26 10.44 0.25
C LYS A 574 35.56 11.17 1.41
N ILE A 575 34.52 11.95 1.11
CA ILE A 575 33.72 12.63 2.13
C ILE A 575 33.07 11.61 3.05
N ILE A 576 32.40 10.59 2.47
CA ILE A 576 31.74 9.50 3.21
C ILE A 576 32.76 8.75 4.08
N ASP A 577 33.89 8.34 3.52
CA ASP A 577 34.94 7.58 4.22
C ASP A 577 35.58 8.34 5.38
N GLU A 578 35.80 9.67 5.24
CA GLU A 578 36.44 10.51 6.25
C GLU A 578 35.47 10.95 7.36
N THR A 579 34.19 11.06 7.07
CA THR A 579 33.19 11.60 8.03
C THR A 579 32.27 10.53 8.59
N GLY A 580 32.03 9.45 7.83
CA GLY A 580 31.08 8.38 8.20
C GLY A 580 29.62 8.78 8.08
N VAL A 581 29.29 9.79 7.26
CA VAL A 581 27.92 10.21 6.94
C VAL A 581 27.47 9.60 5.63
N ASP A 582 26.15 9.50 5.41
CA ASP A 582 25.60 9.23 4.09
C ASP A 582 25.41 10.56 3.35
N VAL A 583 25.70 10.55 2.03
CA VAL A 583 25.57 11.73 1.16
C VAL A 583 24.81 11.33 -0.10
N ASP A 584 23.61 11.88 -0.26
CA ASP A 584 22.76 11.71 -1.45
C ASP A 584 22.76 13.02 -2.25
N ILE A 585 23.09 12.94 -3.55
CA ILE A 585 23.20 14.10 -4.44
C ILE A 585 22.15 14.02 -5.52
N HIS A 586 21.26 15.01 -5.58
CA HIS A 586 20.19 15.09 -6.57
C HIS A 586 20.58 15.97 -7.75
N GLU A 587 19.94 15.74 -8.91
CA GLU A 587 20.21 16.46 -10.15
C GLU A 587 19.78 17.94 -10.10
N ASP A 588 18.93 18.32 -9.16
CA ASP A 588 18.47 19.70 -8.90
C ASP A 588 19.46 20.56 -8.11
N GLY A 589 20.57 19.98 -7.66
CA GLY A 589 21.58 20.64 -6.86
C GLY A 589 21.41 20.47 -5.35
N ASN A 590 20.39 19.76 -4.88
CA ASN A 590 20.23 19.46 -3.47
C ASN A 590 21.12 18.28 -3.07
N ILE A 591 21.87 18.47 -1.97
CA ILE A 591 22.73 17.45 -1.35
C ILE A 591 22.18 17.19 0.05
N PHE A 592 21.83 15.95 0.33
CA PHE A 592 21.34 15.49 1.62
C PHE A 592 22.46 14.80 2.38
N ILE A 593 22.81 15.33 3.54
CA ILE A 593 23.80 14.75 4.45
C ILE A 593 23.05 14.12 5.59
N THR A 594 23.20 12.82 5.77
CA THR A 594 22.43 12.04 6.76
C THR A 594 23.38 11.38 7.76
N SER A 595 23.17 11.62 9.05
CA SER A 595 23.91 10.96 10.13
C SER A 595 23.21 11.15 11.49
N PRO A 596 23.35 10.22 12.45
CA PRO A 596 23.00 10.48 13.85
C PRO A 596 24.02 11.39 14.57
N ASN A 597 25.21 11.64 13.98
CA ASN A 597 26.31 12.42 14.57
C ASN A 597 26.42 13.80 13.94
N ILE A 598 26.01 14.84 14.66
CA ILE A 598 26.01 16.25 14.22
C ILE A 598 27.41 16.73 13.87
N GLU A 599 28.46 16.38 14.66
CA GLU A 599 29.82 16.81 14.37
C GLU A 599 30.36 16.24 13.05
N ALA A 600 29.93 15.00 12.70
CA ALA A 600 30.26 14.37 11.44
C ALA A 600 29.59 15.09 10.26
N MET A 601 28.31 15.50 10.44
CA MET A 601 27.58 16.27 9.45
C MET A 601 28.21 17.64 9.19
N ASP A 602 28.56 18.37 10.25
CA ASP A 602 29.24 19.68 10.13
C ASP A 602 30.56 19.56 9.36
N ARG A 603 31.34 18.50 9.59
CA ARG A 603 32.57 18.24 8.83
C ARG A 603 32.27 17.95 7.36
N ALA A 604 31.30 17.11 7.06
CA ALA A 604 30.92 16.80 5.69
C ALA A 604 30.39 18.03 4.94
N ARG A 605 29.53 18.83 5.59
CA ARG A 605 29.06 20.11 5.06
C ARG A 605 30.21 21.02 4.68
N LYS A 606 31.17 21.22 5.61
CA LYS A 606 32.34 22.06 5.37
C LYS A 606 33.17 21.55 4.21
N MET A 607 33.38 20.23 4.09
CA MET A 607 34.11 19.64 2.95
C MET A 607 33.38 19.90 1.62
N ILE A 608 32.06 19.84 1.58
CA ILE A 608 31.28 20.15 0.37
C ILE A 608 31.35 21.63 0.06
N GLU A 609 31.16 22.52 1.05
CA GLU A 609 31.27 23.97 0.89
C GLU A 609 32.63 24.37 0.35
N ASP A 610 33.73 23.81 0.87
CA ASP A 610 35.08 24.06 0.41
C ASP A 610 35.34 23.64 -1.04
N ILE A 611 34.64 22.57 -1.53
CA ILE A 611 34.73 22.12 -2.92
C ILE A 611 33.99 23.07 -3.87
N VAL A 612 32.79 23.54 -3.49
CA VAL A 612 31.95 24.37 -4.35
C VAL A 612 32.30 25.85 -4.27
N ARG A 613 32.97 26.28 -3.17
CA ARG A 613 33.39 27.67 -2.96
C ARG A 613 34.25 28.15 -4.10
N GLU A 614 33.95 29.31 -4.62
CA GLU A 614 34.80 29.99 -5.62
C GLU A 614 35.82 30.88 -4.94
N VAL A 615 37.00 30.96 -5.55
CA VAL A 615 38.06 31.84 -5.11
C VAL A 615 37.77 33.23 -5.65
N GLU A 616 37.77 34.26 -4.79
CA GLU A 616 37.52 35.64 -5.18
C GLU A 616 38.81 36.49 -5.15
N VAL A 617 38.84 37.49 -6.04
CA VAL A 617 39.96 38.45 -6.07
C VAL A 617 39.97 39.27 -4.78
N GLY A 618 41.13 39.31 -4.11
CA GLY A 618 41.33 40.02 -2.85
C GLY A 618 41.34 39.13 -1.61
N GLU A 619 40.87 37.88 -1.71
CA GLU A 619 40.94 36.92 -0.61
C GLU A 619 42.37 36.48 -0.28
N VAL A 620 42.58 36.12 0.97
CA VAL A 620 43.86 35.63 1.49
C VAL A 620 43.70 34.15 1.89
N TYR A 621 44.63 33.34 1.39
CA TYR A 621 44.66 31.90 1.67
C TYR A 621 46.03 31.50 2.24
N THR A 622 46.02 30.56 3.17
CA THR A 622 47.23 29.83 3.58
C THR A 622 47.21 28.47 2.89
N GLY A 623 47.85 28.38 1.74
CA GLY A 623 47.82 27.20 0.89
C GLY A 623 49.17 26.45 0.90
N ARG A 624 49.14 25.17 0.52
CA ARG A 624 50.33 24.33 0.39
C ARG A 624 50.91 24.46 -1.01
N VAL A 625 52.24 24.63 -1.12
CA VAL A 625 52.95 24.58 -2.40
C VAL A 625 52.93 23.15 -2.95
N THR A 626 52.21 22.95 -4.07
CA THR A 626 52.02 21.63 -4.69
C THR A 626 53.12 21.31 -5.69
N ARG A 627 53.55 22.33 -6.45
CA ARG A 627 54.60 22.26 -7.46
C ARG A 627 55.17 23.64 -7.77
N PHE A 628 56.29 23.69 -8.40
CA PHE A 628 56.82 24.95 -8.93
C PHE A 628 57.43 24.78 -10.35
N LEU A 629 57.47 25.84 -11.07
CA LEU A 629 58.10 26.00 -12.38
C LEU A 629 59.13 27.16 -12.31
N LYS A 630 59.98 27.30 -13.35
CA LYS A 630 60.98 28.36 -13.41
C LYS A 630 60.43 29.78 -13.18
N PHE A 631 59.14 29.99 -13.44
CA PHE A 631 58.50 31.30 -13.37
C PHE A 631 57.56 31.49 -12.15
N GLY A 632 57.36 30.49 -11.31
CA GLY A 632 56.51 30.62 -10.12
C GLY A 632 56.16 29.33 -9.41
N ALA A 633 55.53 29.44 -8.24
CA ALA A 633 55.03 28.33 -7.44
C ALA A 633 53.50 28.22 -7.57
N PHE A 634 52.99 26.98 -7.62
CA PHE A 634 51.57 26.70 -7.52
C PHE A 634 51.22 26.41 -6.07
N VAL A 635 50.24 27.13 -5.58
CA VAL A 635 49.75 27.05 -4.20
C VAL A 635 48.31 26.54 -4.25
N GLU A 636 48.04 25.46 -3.59
CA GLU A 636 46.66 24.93 -3.42
C GLU A 636 45.93 25.84 -2.45
N LEU A 637 44.92 26.58 -2.94
CA LEU A 637 44.12 27.54 -2.18
C LEU A 637 42.92 26.88 -1.52
N LEU A 638 42.24 26.04 -2.28
CA LEU A 638 41.11 25.19 -1.89
C LEU A 638 41.31 23.79 -2.51
N PRO A 639 40.66 22.75 -2.02
CA PRO A 639 40.78 21.41 -2.58
C PRO A 639 40.58 21.39 -4.10
N GLY A 640 41.65 21.03 -4.85
CA GLY A 640 41.67 21.01 -6.31
C GLY A 640 41.78 22.35 -7.03
N LYS A 641 41.91 23.47 -6.33
CA LYS A 641 42.08 24.82 -6.91
C LYS A 641 43.46 25.37 -6.59
N GLU A 642 44.31 25.50 -7.60
CA GLU A 642 45.67 26.02 -7.49
C GLU A 642 45.77 27.47 -7.98
N GLY A 643 46.45 28.33 -7.23
CA GLY A 643 46.85 29.68 -7.66
C GLY A 643 48.32 29.72 -8.03
N LEU A 644 48.63 30.41 -9.11
CA LEU A 644 50.01 30.66 -9.50
C LEU A 644 50.58 31.90 -8.78
N CYS A 645 51.56 31.69 -7.91
CA CYS A 645 52.37 32.75 -7.36
C CYS A 645 53.61 32.94 -8.24
N HIS A 646 53.59 33.97 -9.12
CA HIS A 646 54.69 34.27 -10.00
C HIS A 646 55.96 34.61 -9.18
N ILE A 647 57.14 34.27 -9.69
CA ILE A 647 58.43 34.49 -8.98
C ILE A 647 58.61 35.93 -8.46
N SER A 648 58.11 36.93 -9.19
CA SER A 648 58.12 38.33 -8.78
C SER A 648 57.14 38.68 -7.64
N GLN A 649 56.23 37.77 -7.32
CA GLN A 649 55.19 37.90 -6.30
C GLN A 649 55.49 37.09 -5.03
N LEU A 650 56.62 36.35 -4.98
CA LEU A 650 57.02 35.53 -3.83
C LEU A 650 57.66 36.32 -2.68
N ALA A 651 58.44 37.39 -2.99
CA ALA A 651 59.08 38.16 -1.99
C ALA A 651 59.26 39.67 -2.39
N LYS A 652 59.56 40.55 -1.45
CA LYS A 652 59.81 41.96 -1.72
C LYS A 652 61.14 42.21 -2.43
N HIS A 653 62.13 41.31 -2.31
CA HIS A 653 63.44 41.39 -3.00
C HIS A 653 63.39 40.53 -4.28
N ARG A 654 64.38 40.72 -5.13
CA ARG A 654 64.49 39.96 -6.38
C ARG A 654 64.86 38.50 -6.04
N VAL A 655 63.98 37.54 -6.46
CA VAL A 655 64.24 36.14 -6.29
C VAL A 655 64.85 35.57 -7.57
N GLU A 656 65.94 34.82 -7.47
CA GLU A 656 66.69 34.26 -8.60
C GLU A 656 66.10 32.86 -8.97
N SER A 657 65.75 32.07 -7.95
CA SER A 657 65.06 30.77 -8.11
C SER A 657 63.91 30.64 -7.14
N VAL A 658 62.83 30.05 -7.59
CA VAL A 658 61.61 29.73 -6.75
C VAL A 658 62.00 28.87 -5.55
N GLU A 659 62.93 27.96 -5.73
CA GLU A 659 63.45 27.02 -4.71
C GLU A 659 64.18 27.70 -3.56
N ASP A 660 64.66 28.92 -3.77
CA ASP A 660 65.34 29.73 -2.74
C ASP A 660 64.37 30.27 -1.68
N VAL A 661 63.06 30.33 -2.03
CA VAL A 661 62.05 30.95 -1.17
C VAL A 661 61.05 29.91 -0.64
N VAL A 662 60.67 28.91 -1.47
CA VAL A 662 59.63 27.94 -1.10
C VAL A 662 60.00 26.54 -1.56
N LYS A 663 59.58 25.51 -0.80
CA LYS A 663 59.71 24.09 -1.15
C LYS A 663 58.34 23.45 -1.35
N ILE A 664 58.31 22.36 -2.10
CA ILE A 664 57.06 21.57 -2.24
C ILE A 664 56.64 21.07 -0.84
N GLY A 665 55.40 21.34 -0.48
CA GLY A 665 54.83 21.02 0.82
C GLY A 665 54.80 22.16 1.83
N ASP A 666 55.52 23.28 1.58
CA ASP A 666 55.49 24.43 2.46
C ASP A 666 54.12 25.11 2.48
N GLN A 667 53.75 25.64 3.64
CA GLN A 667 52.58 26.50 3.81
C GLN A 667 52.94 27.91 3.40
N LEU A 668 52.20 28.49 2.48
CA LEU A 668 52.43 29.85 1.99
C LEU A 668 51.16 30.68 2.09
N GLU A 669 51.23 31.79 2.79
CA GLU A 669 50.14 32.75 2.85
C GLU A 669 50.16 33.63 1.58
N VAL A 670 49.03 33.61 0.83
CA VAL A 670 48.95 34.31 -0.45
C VAL A 670 47.65 35.07 -0.60
N LYS A 671 47.67 36.21 -1.25
CA LYS A 671 46.49 36.99 -1.61
C LYS A 671 46.16 36.79 -3.09
N VAL A 672 44.91 36.56 -3.41
CA VAL A 672 44.43 36.49 -4.78
C VAL A 672 44.47 37.90 -5.41
N ILE A 673 45.23 38.05 -6.48
CA ILE A 673 45.41 39.35 -7.12
C ILE A 673 44.63 39.47 -8.43
N GLU A 674 44.38 38.34 -9.11
CA GLU A 674 43.71 38.33 -10.40
C GLU A 674 43.19 36.94 -10.72
N ILE A 675 42.02 36.86 -11.38
CA ILE A 675 41.51 35.64 -12.02
C ILE A 675 41.35 36.02 -13.50
N ASP A 676 42.08 35.36 -14.40
CA ASP A 676 42.02 35.66 -15.82
C ASP A 676 40.77 35.10 -16.52
N ASP A 677 40.51 35.53 -17.76
CA ASP A 677 39.36 35.11 -18.58
C ASP A 677 39.30 33.59 -18.86
N LYS A 678 40.36 32.85 -18.52
CA LYS A 678 40.45 31.40 -18.62
C LYS A 678 40.30 30.70 -17.26
N GLY A 679 39.94 31.44 -16.21
CA GLY A 679 39.76 30.94 -14.84
C GLY A 679 41.08 30.63 -14.13
N ARG A 680 42.26 31.09 -14.61
CA ARG A 680 43.52 30.86 -13.93
C ARG A 680 43.71 31.91 -12.82
N ILE A 681 43.99 31.42 -11.60
CA ILE A 681 44.10 32.22 -10.39
C ILE A 681 45.57 32.66 -10.22
N ASN A 682 45.80 33.96 -10.18
CA ASN A 682 47.09 34.53 -9.86
C ASN A 682 47.09 35.03 -8.41
N VAL A 683 48.13 34.66 -7.67
CA VAL A 683 48.26 35.00 -6.24
C VAL A 683 49.59 35.68 -5.94
N SER A 684 49.63 36.42 -4.84
CA SER A 684 50.81 37.15 -4.39
C SER A 684 51.06 36.93 -2.90
N HIS A 685 52.19 36.37 -2.54
CA HIS A 685 52.70 36.38 -1.17
C HIS A 685 53.26 37.76 -0.82
N LYS A 686 53.91 38.42 -1.78
CA LYS A 686 54.50 39.80 -1.61
C LYS A 686 53.45 40.82 -1.16
N ALA A 687 52.18 40.68 -1.55
CA ALA A 687 51.12 41.61 -1.17
C ALA A 687 50.78 41.58 0.33
N LEU A 688 51.20 40.54 1.04
CA LEU A 688 51.01 40.35 2.48
C LEU A 688 52.23 40.63 3.33
N LEU A 689 53.44 40.72 2.72
CA LEU A 689 54.68 41.10 3.36
C LEU A 689 54.78 42.64 3.49
#